data_fc2be382961b57d234f760bc8335d41e
#
_entry.id   fc2be382961b57d234f760bc8335d41e
#
_cell.length_a   1.000
_cell.length_b   1.000
_cell.length_c   1.000
_cell.angle_alpha   90.00
_cell.angle_beta   90.00
_cell.angle_gamma   90.00
#
_symmetry.space_group_name_H-M   'P 1'
#
loop_
_entity.id
_entity.type
_entity.pdbx_description
1 polymer ?
#
loop_
_entity_poly.entity_id
_entity_poly.type
_entity_poly.pdbx_seq_one_letter_code
_entity_poly.pdbx_strand_id
1 'polypeptide(L)'
;MRSFFLLSTAAALAFATPVPQQLDLSMADAIPTPENVTVPSDVSSQTVEFDIDAALEDAIVAVLTDDNTIDVSDSTADLVNGTTPIQKRAACSTVALGSGPTPSPDTAADFLKLASISTAANGASAPSGYTESFKNVKAAANAYGYLGFATLTSYNVQSCADKCDKINGCNSINIYFERDPQTDPGNAECKNNNPASTTNIKCIFWGGPVTTENSVNAGQWRSKFQVVIAGANGYVKNSIATPTGYSSSAYYGAASIDAPKDCNGQSTFITSKVFTGSPFDARLCAAACDAQNIDHAKTGAQQCRYFNTYILSRNNVALGQYCNLFTQAWTASQATYKGITSGANKYTISYSFGVSASSDAGNCNKESSPPTSDTGKPPVTGPSTGADGFINWKTFKANGVNLGSWLEKEKNHDTFWWNSINDDPSIMDEWSLCASLGAQCGPVFEARYGSYVTKADIDKLGAVGVNTLRIPTTYAAWVKVPGSQLYSGQQKTYLKAITDYAIKTYGMHVIIGLHSLPGGINNLDIGEAFFHKEWFYNETNLAYSYQAIDGILDFIKASGNLTAWTIAPINEAGDDLSKFGGPNTLSTAAADWTGKYLNGCLDHIAKLDKRIPMMVQDSFMTPGAWYKYFDASANVVIDTHVYFFAVAGAYSQYTPGAVCGQAKWISNFDKFPNFVGEWSLQIRFNNTFSDRENNFNVQRFAFDKYASGGAFWNVHSHSAAAVSGEGTQRDYWSYVDLIDQGVVKTIDTSYAGCDAL
;
A
#
# COMPACT_ATOMS: atom_id res chain seq x y z
N MET A 1 -3.45 -41.16 64.63
CA MET A 1 -2.34 -41.18 63.65
C MET A 1 -2.93 -41.42 62.28
N ARG A 2 -3.05 -40.34 61.49
CA ARG A 2 -3.44 -40.40 60.08
C ARG A 2 -2.40 -39.63 59.28
N SER A 3 -1.62 -40.37 58.52
CA SER A 3 -0.59 -39.82 57.64
C SER A 3 -1.25 -39.25 56.39
N PHE A 4 -1.01 -37.97 56.13
CA PHE A 4 -1.32 -37.33 54.87
C PHE A 4 -0.16 -37.54 53.89
N PHE A 5 -0.42 -38.26 52.78
CA PHE A 5 0.46 -38.27 51.62
C PHE A 5 0.15 -37.04 50.76
N LEU A 6 1.12 -36.17 50.61
CA LEU A 6 1.11 -35.11 49.61
C LEU A 6 1.55 -35.74 48.26
N LEU A 7 0.64 -35.86 47.32
CA LEU A 7 0.97 -36.07 45.91
C LEU A 7 1.34 -34.73 45.31
N SER A 8 2.61 -34.54 45.02
CA SER A 8 3.06 -33.47 44.13
C SER A 8 2.79 -33.85 42.69
N THR A 9 1.75 -33.28 42.08
CA THR A 9 1.55 -33.34 40.63
C THR A 9 2.54 -32.37 39.98
N ALA A 10 3.63 -32.90 39.45
CA ALA A 10 4.48 -32.21 38.51
C ALA A 10 3.67 -32.07 37.20
N ALA A 11 3.17 -30.88 36.94
CA ALA A 11 2.66 -30.53 35.60
C ALA A 11 3.87 -30.52 34.65
N ALA A 12 4.01 -31.57 33.87
CA ALA A 12 4.89 -31.56 32.71
C ALA A 12 4.29 -30.60 31.71
N LEU A 13 4.92 -29.42 31.59
CA LEU A 13 4.74 -28.56 30.42
C LEU A 13 5.23 -29.38 29.23
N ALA A 14 4.29 -29.97 28.50
CA ALA A 14 4.55 -30.50 27.19
C ALA A 14 4.85 -29.28 26.28
N PHE A 15 6.12 -28.98 26.09
CA PHE A 15 6.54 -28.17 24.95
C PHE A 15 6.11 -28.97 23.71
N ALA A 16 5.07 -28.50 23.02
CA ALA A 16 4.75 -28.97 21.69
C ALA A 16 6.01 -28.75 20.86
N THR A 17 6.67 -29.82 20.45
CA THR A 17 7.72 -29.74 19.45
C THR A 17 7.08 -29.21 18.20
N PRO A 18 7.58 -28.10 17.61
CA PRO A 18 7.05 -27.59 16.36
C PRO A 18 7.07 -28.72 15.33
N VAL A 19 5.89 -29.05 14.79
CA VAL A 19 5.76 -30.02 13.71
C VAL A 19 6.48 -29.38 12.49
N PRO A 20 7.30 -30.12 11.74
CA PRO A 20 7.86 -29.62 10.47
C PRO A 20 6.73 -29.08 9.59
N GLN A 21 6.99 -28.01 8.84
CA GLN A 21 6.06 -27.27 8.00
C GLN A 21 5.44 -28.15 6.91
N GLN A 22 4.66 -29.09 7.33
CA GLN A 22 3.86 -29.88 6.44
C GLN A 22 2.53 -29.14 6.23
N LEU A 23 1.98 -29.27 5.03
CA LEU A 23 0.64 -28.83 4.72
C LEU A 23 -0.33 -29.28 5.82
N ASP A 24 -1.08 -28.35 6.39
CA ASP A 24 -2.17 -28.70 7.28
C ASP A 24 -3.28 -29.40 6.47
N LEU A 25 -3.31 -30.73 6.55
CA LEU A 25 -4.26 -31.53 5.82
C LEU A 25 -5.69 -31.31 6.30
N SER A 26 -5.88 -31.02 7.59
CA SER A 26 -7.22 -30.80 8.14
C SER A 26 -7.83 -29.53 7.55
N MET A 27 -7.04 -28.49 7.41
CA MET A 27 -7.42 -27.23 6.75
C MET A 27 -7.63 -27.45 5.24
N ALA A 28 -6.71 -28.13 4.56
CA ALA A 28 -6.81 -28.40 3.13
C ALA A 28 -8.02 -29.30 2.77
N ASP A 29 -8.35 -30.27 3.62
CA ASP A 29 -9.50 -31.15 3.43
C ASP A 29 -10.84 -30.45 3.67
N ALA A 30 -10.87 -29.45 4.54
CA ALA A 30 -12.06 -28.64 4.85
C ALA A 30 -12.47 -27.72 3.69
N ILE A 31 -11.54 -27.38 2.78
CA ILE A 31 -11.84 -26.47 1.66
C ILE A 31 -12.74 -27.21 0.65
N PRO A 32 -13.93 -26.67 0.32
CA PRO A 32 -14.80 -27.23 -0.69
C PRO A 32 -14.10 -27.23 -2.05
N THR A 33 -14.37 -28.24 -2.87
CA THR A 33 -13.84 -28.27 -4.25
C THR A 33 -14.58 -27.22 -5.08
N PRO A 34 -13.87 -26.22 -5.66
CA PRO A 34 -14.51 -25.22 -6.52
C PRO A 34 -15.20 -25.86 -7.72
N GLU A 35 -16.31 -25.27 -8.15
CA GLU A 35 -17.01 -25.69 -9.36
C GLU A 35 -16.23 -25.34 -10.62
N ASN A 36 -16.41 -26.12 -11.69
CA ASN A 36 -15.81 -25.83 -12.99
C ASN A 36 -16.44 -24.57 -13.59
N VAL A 37 -15.62 -23.66 -14.04
CA VAL A 37 -16.05 -22.44 -14.72
C VAL A 37 -16.63 -22.79 -16.10
N THR A 38 -17.85 -22.32 -16.35
CA THR A 38 -18.47 -22.41 -17.67
C THR A 38 -18.34 -21.04 -18.36
N VAL A 39 -17.51 -20.98 -19.40
CA VAL A 39 -17.36 -19.74 -20.20
C VAL A 39 -18.58 -19.58 -21.11
N PRO A 40 -19.32 -18.46 -21.05
CA PRO A 40 -20.46 -18.21 -21.90
C PRO A 40 -20.10 -18.24 -23.39
N SER A 41 -20.97 -18.85 -24.20
CA SER A 41 -20.79 -18.91 -25.65
C SER A 41 -21.66 -17.90 -26.42
N ASP A 42 -22.52 -17.19 -25.72
CA ASP A 42 -23.54 -16.29 -26.27
C ASP A 42 -23.19 -14.81 -26.16
N VAL A 43 -22.09 -14.48 -25.51
CA VAL A 43 -21.53 -13.12 -25.40
C VAL A 43 -20.11 -13.08 -25.96
N SER A 44 -19.67 -11.91 -26.45
CA SER A 44 -18.33 -11.77 -27.05
C SER A 44 -17.24 -11.49 -26.01
N SER A 45 -17.60 -11.04 -24.82
CA SER A 45 -16.68 -10.80 -23.71
C SER A 45 -17.42 -10.78 -22.38
N GLN A 46 -16.67 -11.06 -21.32
CA GLN A 46 -17.09 -10.94 -19.93
C GLN A 46 -15.89 -10.45 -19.12
N THR A 47 -16.10 -9.51 -18.21
CA THR A 47 -15.09 -9.12 -17.22
C THR A 47 -15.67 -9.41 -15.86
N VAL A 48 -14.85 -10.01 -14.98
CA VAL A 48 -15.12 -10.19 -13.56
C VAL A 48 -14.18 -9.26 -12.84
N GLU A 49 -14.73 -8.28 -12.14
CA GLU A 49 -13.96 -7.39 -11.29
C GLU A 49 -13.85 -7.98 -9.89
N PHE A 50 -12.71 -7.77 -9.26
CA PHE A 50 -12.39 -8.26 -7.94
C PHE A 50 -12.03 -7.08 -7.03
N ASP A 51 -12.73 -6.95 -5.91
CA ASP A 51 -12.44 -5.96 -4.88
C ASP A 51 -11.31 -6.47 -3.99
N ILE A 52 -10.09 -6.11 -4.35
CA ILE A 52 -8.91 -6.53 -3.58
C ILE A 52 -8.84 -5.83 -2.22
N ASP A 53 -9.35 -4.62 -2.11
CA ASP A 53 -9.25 -3.86 -0.86
C ASP A 53 -10.15 -4.49 0.20
N ALA A 54 -11.38 -4.88 -0.15
CA ALA A 54 -12.24 -5.66 0.72
C ALA A 54 -11.60 -7.02 1.11
N ALA A 55 -10.99 -7.73 0.16
CA ALA A 55 -10.29 -8.97 0.45
C ALA A 55 -9.09 -8.82 1.39
N LEU A 56 -8.39 -7.69 1.33
CA LEU A 56 -7.30 -7.38 2.26
C LEU A 56 -7.83 -7.11 3.68
N GLU A 57 -9.00 -6.48 3.81
CA GLU A 57 -9.67 -6.30 5.10
C GLU A 57 -10.03 -7.65 5.72
N ASP A 58 -10.65 -8.55 4.95
CA ASP A 58 -10.97 -9.90 5.39
C ASP A 58 -9.72 -10.68 5.83
N ALA A 59 -8.61 -10.52 5.11
CA ALA A 59 -7.34 -11.15 5.45
C ALA A 59 -6.79 -10.69 6.81
N ILE A 60 -6.93 -9.41 7.14
CA ILE A 60 -6.51 -8.85 8.43
C ILE A 60 -7.41 -9.36 9.56
N VAL A 61 -8.73 -9.28 9.37
CA VAL A 61 -9.71 -9.71 10.36
C VAL A 61 -9.53 -11.19 10.71
N ALA A 62 -9.35 -12.05 9.71
CA ALA A 62 -9.19 -13.47 9.90
C ALA A 62 -7.92 -13.86 10.69
N VAL A 63 -6.85 -13.11 10.57
CA VAL A 63 -5.67 -13.34 11.43
C VAL A 63 -5.95 -12.94 12.86
N LEU A 64 -6.68 -11.85 13.08
CA LEU A 64 -7.02 -11.35 14.41
C LEU A 64 -8.08 -12.21 15.12
N THR A 65 -8.88 -12.98 14.38
CA THR A 65 -9.89 -13.93 14.88
C THR A 65 -9.40 -15.37 14.93
N ASP A 66 -8.13 -15.63 14.55
CA ASP A 66 -7.49 -16.96 14.45
C ASP A 66 -8.12 -17.88 13.38
N ASP A 67 -8.81 -17.31 12.40
CA ASP A 67 -9.31 -18.05 11.26
C ASP A 67 -8.18 -18.42 10.29
N ASN A 68 -8.16 -19.68 9.86
CA ASN A 68 -7.11 -20.19 8.98
C ASN A 68 -7.56 -20.35 7.52
N THR A 69 -8.87 -20.42 7.27
CA THR A 69 -9.44 -20.47 5.91
C THR A 69 -10.33 -19.25 5.72
N ILE A 70 -9.98 -18.41 4.76
CA ILE A 70 -10.59 -17.11 4.57
C ILE A 70 -11.27 -17.13 3.21
N ASP A 71 -12.60 -17.12 3.20
CA ASP A 71 -13.38 -16.97 1.98
C ASP A 71 -13.61 -15.48 1.73
N VAL A 72 -12.94 -14.96 0.71
CA VAL A 72 -13.06 -13.55 0.29
C VAL A 72 -14.02 -13.40 -0.90
N SER A 73 -14.81 -14.43 -1.20
CA SER A 73 -15.74 -14.41 -2.34
C SER A 73 -16.88 -13.40 -2.15
N ASP A 74 -17.28 -13.11 -0.92
CA ASP A 74 -18.35 -12.13 -0.63
C ASP A 74 -17.91 -10.68 -0.89
N SER A 75 -16.61 -10.42 -0.89
CA SER A 75 -16.03 -9.12 -1.27
C SER A 75 -15.97 -8.93 -2.79
N THR A 76 -16.45 -9.91 -3.57
CA THR A 76 -16.22 -9.98 -4.99
C THR A 76 -17.40 -9.63 -5.84
N ALA A 77 -17.02 -8.98 -6.89
CA ALA A 77 -17.48 -9.17 -8.25
C ALA A 77 -18.97 -8.97 -8.45
N ASP A 78 -19.36 -7.73 -8.51
CA ASP A 78 -20.37 -7.43 -9.46
C ASP A 78 -19.87 -7.88 -10.84
N LEU A 79 -20.56 -8.87 -11.44
CA LEU A 79 -20.38 -9.18 -12.85
C LEU A 79 -20.67 -7.87 -13.60
N VAL A 80 -19.65 -7.10 -13.92
CA VAL A 80 -19.78 -5.90 -14.71
C VAL A 80 -20.09 -6.34 -16.12
N ASN A 81 -21.35 -6.62 -16.30
CA ASN A 81 -21.96 -6.67 -17.61
C ASN A 81 -21.90 -5.28 -18.21
N GLY A 82 -21.24 -5.14 -19.34
CA GLY A 82 -21.58 -4.07 -20.27
C GLY A 82 -23.09 -4.06 -20.46
N THR A 83 -23.78 -3.19 -19.73
CA THR A 83 -25.12 -2.61 -19.92
C THR A 83 -26.33 -3.50 -20.20
N THR A 84 -26.28 -4.80 -20.09
CA THR A 84 -27.52 -5.62 -20.13
C THR A 84 -27.41 -6.86 -19.26
N PRO A 85 -28.42 -7.16 -18.40
CA PRO A 85 -28.50 -8.46 -17.73
C PRO A 85 -28.37 -9.56 -18.78
N ILE A 86 -27.65 -10.65 -18.48
CA ILE A 86 -27.62 -11.84 -19.34
C ILE A 86 -29.06 -12.32 -19.50
N GLN A 87 -29.75 -11.81 -20.48
CA GLN A 87 -31.04 -12.39 -20.89
C GLN A 87 -30.67 -13.70 -21.56
N LYS A 88 -31.10 -14.81 -20.94
CA LYS A 88 -31.06 -16.10 -21.57
C LYS A 88 -31.67 -15.96 -22.98
N ARG A 89 -30.83 -16.09 -24.01
CA ARG A 89 -31.34 -15.95 -25.39
C ARG A 89 -32.49 -16.92 -25.61
N ALA A 90 -33.43 -16.46 -26.39
CA ALA A 90 -34.50 -17.36 -26.82
C ALA A 90 -33.90 -18.58 -27.53
N ALA A 91 -34.34 -19.76 -27.19
CA ALA A 91 -33.96 -20.98 -27.90
C ALA A 91 -34.09 -20.77 -29.41
N CYS A 92 -33.16 -21.34 -30.19
CA CYS A 92 -33.12 -21.24 -31.63
C CYS A 92 -32.69 -19.85 -32.21
N SER A 93 -32.16 -18.94 -31.40
CA SER A 93 -31.62 -17.66 -31.88
C SER A 93 -30.25 -17.85 -32.57
N THR A 94 -29.95 -17.03 -33.57
CA THR A 94 -28.65 -16.98 -34.24
C THR A 94 -27.60 -16.36 -33.28
N VAL A 95 -26.37 -16.87 -33.31
CA VAL A 95 -25.22 -16.30 -32.61
C VAL A 95 -24.29 -15.59 -33.58
N ALA A 96 -23.46 -14.67 -33.05
CA ALA A 96 -22.45 -14.02 -33.87
C ALA A 96 -21.43 -15.05 -34.41
N LEU A 97 -21.05 -14.89 -35.68
CA LEU A 97 -20.06 -15.79 -36.29
C LEU A 97 -18.66 -15.50 -35.74
N GLY A 98 -17.94 -16.55 -35.37
CA GLY A 98 -16.53 -16.48 -35.00
C GLY A 98 -15.63 -16.30 -36.23
N SER A 99 -14.39 -15.88 -36.00
CA SER A 99 -13.41 -15.58 -37.03
C SER A 99 -12.42 -16.73 -37.30
N GLY A 100 -12.56 -17.85 -36.59
CA GLY A 100 -11.68 -18.99 -36.78
C GLY A 100 -12.09 -19.90 -37.96
N PRO A 101 -11.22 -20.86 -38.35
CA PRO A 101 -11.48 -21.79 -39.45
C PRO A 101 -12.54 -22.82 -39.08
N THR A 102 -13.47 -23.13 -40.03
CA THR A 102 -14.46 -24.20 -39.89
C THR A 102 -14.04 -25.45 -40.66
N PRO A 103 -14.32 -26.66 -40.15
CA PRO A 103 -13.99 -27.90 -40.86
C PRO A 103 -14.93 -28.20 -42.00
N SER A 104 -14.45 -28.99 -42.97
CA SER A 104 -15.27 -29.62 -44.01
C SER A 104 -14.83 -31.08 -44.18
N PRO A 105 -15.68 -32.03 -43.79
CA PRO A 105 -17.04 -31.96 -43.25
C PRO A 105 -17.15 -31.23 -41.89
N ASP A 106 -18.31 -30.60 -41.62
CA ASP A 106 -18.55 -29.87 -40.38
C ASP A 106 -18.88 -30.84 -39.23
N THR A 107 -17.83 -31.51 -38.70
CA THR A 107 -17.94 -32.37 -37.56
C THR A 107 -16.96 -31.97 -36.47
N ALA A 108 -17.24 -32.34 -35.21
CA ALA A 108 -16.31 -32.12 -34.07
C ALA A 108 -14.98 -32.88 -34.30
N ALA A 109 -15.04 -34.10 -34.85
CA ALA A 109 -13.86 -34.90 -35.12
C ALA A 109 -12.92 -34.27 -36.17
N ASP A 110 -13.49 -33.65 -37.25
CA ASP A 110 -12.72 -32.98 -38.27
C ASP A 110 -12.19 -31.63 -37.78
N PHE A 111 -12.94 -30.91 -36.92
CA PHE A 111 -12.45 -29.70 -36.24
C PHE A 111 -11.19 -29.99 -35.44
N LEU A 112 -11.15 -31.06 -34.65
CA LEU A 112 -10.00 -31.44 -33.82
C LEU A 112 -8.76 -31.86 -34.64
N LYS A 113 -8.88 -32.00 -35.98
CA LYS A 113 -7.80 -32.36 -36.92
C LYS A 113 -7.38 -31.20 -37.81
N LEU A 114 -8.04 -30.03 -37.72
CA LEU A 114 -7.72 -28.90 -38.58
C LEU A 114 -6.26 -28.45 -38.44
N ALA A 115 -5.49 -28.60 -39.51
CA ALA A 115 -4.09 -28.22 -39.55
C ALA A 115 -3.86 -26.71 -39.30
N SER A 116 -4.77 -25.85 -39.77
CA SER A 116 -4.74 -24.40 -39.55
C SER A 116 -4.76 -24.01 -38.07
N ILE A 117 -5.56 -24.73 -37.25
CA ILE A 117 -5.62 -24.53 -35.79
C ILE A 117 -4.27 -24.89 -35.14
N SER A 118 -3.77 -26.10 -35.45
CA SER A 118 -2.48 -26.54 -34.89
C SER A 118 -1.31 -25.67 -35.37
N THR A 119 -1.34 -25.18 -36.60
CA THR A 119 -0.31 -24.25 -37.12
C THR A 119 -0.35 -22.93 -36.38
N ALA A 120 -1.53 -22.34 -36.15
CA ALA A 120 -1.67 -21.10 -35.41
C ALA A 120 -1.17 -21.25 -33.96
N ALA A 121 -1.59 -22.32 -33.26
CA ALA A 121 -1.19 -22.59 -31.89
C ALA A 121 0.33 -22.84 -31.75
N ASN A 122 0.90 -23.69 -32.62
CA ASN A 122 2.33 -24.01 -32.59
C ASN A 122 3.22 -22.85 -33.01
N GLY A 123 2.74 -21.96 -33.92
CA GLY A 123 3.46 -20.79 -34.39
C GLY A 123 3.41 -19.61 -33.42
N ALA A 124 2.57 -19.64 -32.40
CA ALA A 124 2.47 -18.58 -31.43
C ALA A 124 3.68 -18.56 -30.50
N SER A 125 4.15 -17.35 -30.14
CA SER A 125 5.21 -17.11 -29.17
C SER A 125 4.66 -16.53 -27.88
N ALA A 126 5.36 -16.74 -26.77
CA ALA A 126 5.01 -16.15 -25.47
C ALA A 126 5.08 -14.61 -25.57
N PRO A 127 4.09 -13.89 -25.04
CA PRO A 127 4.14 -12.44 -24.96
C PRO A 127 5.25 -11.97 -23.99
N SER A 128 5.65 -10.71 -24.11
CA SER A 128 6.59 -10.11 -23.17
C SER A 128 6.04 -10.20 -21.74
N GLY A 129 6.87 -10.58 -20.77
CA GLY A 129 6.48 -10.74 -19.37
C GLY A 129 5.75 -12.04 -19.04
N TYR A 130 5.55 -12.95 -20.02
CA TYR A 130 4.89 -14.23 -19.82
C TYR A 130 5.80 -15.41 -20.20
N THR A 131 5.54 -16.55 -19.57
CA THR A 131 6.13 -17.85 -19.93
C THR A 131 5.02 -18.77 -20.42
N GLU A 132 5.29 -19.52 -21.52
CA GLU A 132 4.40 -20.55 -22.02
C GLU A 132 4.37 -21.74 -21.06
N SER A 133 3.16 -22.10 -20.60
CA SER A 133 2.95 -23.22 -19.68
C SER A 133 2.52 -24.52 -20.43
N PHE A 134 1.78 -24.36 -21.51
CA PHE A 134 1.41 -25.45 -22.41
C PHE A 134 1.08 -24.93 -23.81
N LYS A 135 1.16 -25.81 -24.81
CA LYS A 135 0.93 -25.47 -26.21
C LYS A 135 0.12 -26.52 -26.94
N ASN A 136 -0.82 -26.06 -27.77
CA ASN A 136 -1.58 -26.87 -28.73
C ASN A 136 -2.31 -28.06 -28.11
N VAL A 137 -2.89 -27.87 -26.91
CA VAL A 137 -3.71 -28.93 -26.28
C VAL A 137 -5.18 -28.84 -26.76
N LYS A 138 -5.93 -29.92 -26.54
CA LYS A 138 -7.35 -30.04 -26.97
C LYS A 138 -8.34 -29.82 -25.83
N ALA A 139 -7.94 -29.00 -24.88
CA ALA A 139 -8.76 -28.63 -23.74
C ALA A 139 -8.37 -27.23 -23.27
N ALA A 140 -9.32 -26.44 -22.80
CA ALA A 140 -9.07 -25.18 -22.12
C ALA A 140 -8.77 -25.39 -20.64
N ALA A 141 -8.04 -24.44 -20.04
CA ALA A 141 -7.77 -24.46 -18.62
C ALA A 141 -9.03 -24.16 -17.79
N ASN A 142 -9.16 -24.83 -16.64
CA ASN A 142 -10.00 -24.46 -15.51
C ASN A 142 -9.08 -24.15 -14.34
N ALA A 143 -8.60 -22.91 -14.30
CA ALA A 143 -7.59 -22.46 -13.34
C ALA A 143 -8.24 -21.73 -12.15
N TYR A 144 -7.42 -21.26 -11.23
CA TYR A 144 -7.85 -20.53 -10.06
C TYR A 144 -8.19 -19.06 -10.41
N GLY A 145 -9.28 -18.52 -9.84
CA GLY A 145 -9.63 -17.11 -9.96
C GLY A 145 -10.04 -16.70 -11.39
N TYR A 146 -11.23 -17.07 -11.83
CA TYR A 146 -11.76 -16.70 -13.14
C TYR A 146 -12.03 -15.18 -13.20
N LEU A 147 -11.49 -14.49 -14.20
CA LEU A 147 -11.57 -13.03 -14.38
C LEU A 147 -12.27 -12.62 -15.69
N GLY A 148 -12.91 -13.58 -16.37
CA GLY A 148 -13.63 -13.31 -17.60
C GLY A 148 -12.91 -13.75 -18.86
N PHE A 149 -13.41 -13.31 -20.02
CA PHE A 149 -12.88 -13.66 -21.33
C PHE A 149 -13.16 -12.59 -22.38
N ALA A 150 -12.46 -12.69 -23.50
CA ALA A 150 -12.75 -11.94 -24.72
C ALA A 150 -12.70 -12.85 -25.96
N THR A 151 -13.60 -12.64 -26.93
CA THR A 151 -13.51 -13.25 -28.25
C THR A 151 -12.63 -12.37 -29.14
N LEU A 152 -11.67 -13.00 -29.81
CA LEU A 152 -10.72 -12.34 -30.70
C LEU A 152 -11.05 -12.60 -32.16
N THR A 153 -10.62 -11.70 -33.05
CA THR A 153 -10.76 -11.84 -34.51
C THR A 153 -9.60 -12.62 -35.14
N SER A 154 -8.54 -12.88 -34.39
CA SER A 154 -7.39 -13.67 -34.82
C SER A 154 -6.74 -14.35 -33.60
N TYR A 155 -5.94 -15.42 -33.82
CA TYR A 155 -5.20 -16.09 -32.76
C TYR A 155 -3.96 -15.25 -32.42
N ASN A 156 -4.20 -14.15 -31.70
CA ASN A 156 -3.18 -13.17 -31.32
C ASN A 156 -2.95 -13.20 -29.80
N VAL A 157 -1.86 -13.86 -29.39
CA VAL A 157 -1.51 -14.05 -27.99
C VAL A 157 -1.15 -12.74 -27.32
N GLN A 158 -0.45 -11.82 -28.03
CA GLN A 158 -0.12 -10.50 -27.46
C GLN A 158 -1.38 -9.69 -27.15
N SER A 159 -2.35 -9.67 -28.07
CA SER A 159 -3.63 -8.98 -27.80
C SER A 159 -4.40 -9.60 -26.63
N CYS A 160 -4.24 -10.90 -26.38
CA CYS A 160 -4.80 -11.58 -25.21
C CYS A 160 -4.09 -11.11 -23.93
N ALA A 161 -2.76 -11.05 -23.94
CA ALA A 161 -1.95 -10.58 -22.81
C ALA A 161 -2.22 -9.10 -22.47
N ASP A 162 -2.29 -8.22 -23.50
CA ASP A 162 -2.58 -6.79 -23.33
C ASP A 162 -3.94 -6.53 -22.64
N LYS A 163 -4.89 -7.46 -22.79
CA LYS A 163 -6.18 -7.40 -22.09
C LYS A 163 -6.04 -7.85 -20.63
N CYS A 164 -5.31 -8.94 -20.37
CA CYS A 164 -5.01 -9.43 -19.02
C CYS A 164 -4.27 -8.38 -18.20
N ASP A 165 -3.33 -7.64 -18.79
CA ASP A 165 -2.54 -6.62 -18.12
C ASP A 165 -3.38 -5.41 -17.63
N LYS A 166 -4.59 -5.27 -18.14
CA LYS A 166 -5.56 -4.24 -17.72
C LYS A 166 -6.54 -4.73 -16.65
N ILE A 167 -6.50 -6.01 -16.31
CA ILE A 167 -7.42 -6.62 -15.33
C ILE A 167 -6.65 -6.86 -14.02
N ASN A 168 -7.12 -6.25 -12.94
CA ASN A 168 -6.54 -6.46 -11.61
C ASN A 168 -6.56 -7.94 -11.25
N GLY A 169 -5.43 -8.44 -10.73
CA GLY A 169 -5.30 -9.85 -10.34
C GLY A 169 -5.14 -10.83 -11.50
N CYS A 170 -5.11 -10.40 -12.76
CA CYS A 170 -4.87 -11.30 -13.88
C CYS A 170 -3.40 -11.74 -13.93
N ASN A 171 -3.17 -13.05 -13.73
CA ASN A 171 -1.84 -13.65 -13.67
C ASN A 171 -1.56 -14.63 -14.83
N SER A 172 -2.59 -15.06 -15.54
CA SER A 172 -2.40 -15.94 -16.70
C SER A 172 -3.51 -15.84 -17.72
N ILE A 173 -3.21 -16.29 -18.93
CA ILE A 173 -4.15 -16.33 -20.06
C ILE A 173 -4.18 -17.73 -20.67
N ASN A 174 -5.37 -18.10 -21.16
CA ASN A 174 -5.57 -19.27 -22.00
C ASN A 174 -6.25 -18.85 -23.31
N ILE A 175 -5.60 -19.04 -24.44
CA ILE A 175 -6.15 -18.75 -25.76
C ILE A 175 -6.38 -20.04 -26.53
N TYR A 176 -7.56 -20.18 -27.18
CA TYR A 176 -7.94 -21.40 -27.91
C TYR A 176 -9.00 -21.15 -28.97
N PHE A 177 -9.18 -22.15 -29.84
CA PHE A 177 -10.30 -22.24 -30.78
C PHE A 177 -11.42 -23.10 -30.20
N GLU A 178 -12.67 -22.61 -30.27
CA GLU A 178 -13.86 -23.34 -29.85
C GLU A 178 -14.83 -23.47 -31.00
N ARG A 179 -15.28 -24.70 -31.25
CA ARG A 179 -16.34 -25.00 -32.20
C ARG A 179 -17.68 -24.76 -31.52
N ASP A 180 -18.39 -23.74 -31.95
CA ASP A 180 -19.69 -23.34 -31.42
C ASP A 180 -20.81 -23.49 -32.47
N PRO A 181 -22.10 -23.62 -32.08
CA PRO A 181 -23.20 -23.66 -33.02
C PRO A 181 -23.53 -22.23 -33.51
N GLN A 182 -23.83 -22.07 -34.82
CA GLN A 182 -24.30 -20.80 -35.38
C GLN A 182 -25.69 -20.40 -34.92
N THR A 183 -26.47 -21.33 -34.42
CA THR A 183 -27.80 -21.13 -33.86
C THR A 183 -27.88 -21.88 -32.55
N ASP A 184 -28.40 -21.26 -31.49
CA ASP A 184 -28.55 -21.95 -30.21
C ASP A 184 -29.40 -23.20 -30.42
N PRO A 185 -28.84 -24.40 -30.23
CA PRO A 185 -29.57 -25.66 -30.43
C PRO A 185 -30.72 -25.86 -29.42
N GLY A 186 -30.77 -25.03 -28.35
CA GLY A 186 -31.82 -25.06 -27.34
C GLY A 186 -31.99 -26.41 -26.65
N ASN A 187 -33.15 -26.59 -26.10
CA ASN A 187 -33.70 -27.85 -25.70
C ASN A 187 -34.53 -28.44 -26.87
N ALA A 188 -35.24 -29.53 -26.72
CA ALA A 188 -35.91 -30.31 -27.76
C ALA A 188 -36.86 -29.54 -28.71
N GLU A 189 -37.10 -28.26 -28.48
CA GLU A 189 -38.06 -27.44 -29.25
C GLU A 189 -37.48 -26.85 -30.54
N CYS A 190 -36.16 -26.81 -30.73
CA CYS A 190 -35.54 -26.28 -31.95
C CYS A 190 -35.60 -27.32 -33.08
N LYS A 191 -36.11 -26.91 -34.23
CA LYS A 191 -36.19 -27.79 -35.42
C LYS A 191 -34.83 -28.29 -35.90
N ASN A 192 -33.75 -27.51 -35.66
CA ASN A 192 -32.38 -27.93 -35.94
C ASN A 192 -31.58 -27.95 -34.66
N ASN A 193 -31.45 -29.11 -34.05
CA ASN A 193 -30.68 -29.33 -32.80
C ASN A 193 -29.20 -29.70 -33.05
N ASN A 194 -28.78 -29.72 -34.32
CA ASN A 194 -27.38 -29.82 -34.75
C ASN A 194 -27.09 -28.85 -35.89
N PRO A 195 -27.07 -27.55 -35.62
CA PRO A 195 -26.86 -26.53 -36.64
C PRO A 195 -25.42 -26.56 -37.19
N ALA A 196 -25.15 -25.77 -38.26
CA ALA A 196 -23.78 -25.53 -38.73
C ALA A 196 -22.91 -24.89 -37.65
N SER A 197 -21.61 -25.17 -37.68
CA SER A 197 -20.69 -24.63 -36.72
C SER A 197 -20.12 -23.28 -37.12
N THR A 198 -19.70 -22.51 -36.11
CA THR A 198 -18.77 -21.39 -36.22
C THR A 198 -17.58 -21.63 -35.30
N THR A 199 -16.47 -20.96 -35.53
CA THR A 199 -15.29 -21.11 -34.71
C THR A 199 -14.95 -19.79 -34.02
N ASN A 200 -15.08 -19.76 -32.70
CA ASN A 200 -14.64 -18.64 -31.88
C ASN A 200 -13.18 -18.79 -31.47
N ILE A 201 -12.45 -17.68 -31.37
CA ILE A 201 -11.12 -17.61 -30.81
C ILE A 201 -11.26 -16.92 -29.45
N LYS A 202 -11.17 -17.73 -28.38
CA LYS A 202 -11.38 -17.22 -27.02
C LYS A 202 -10.05 -16.97 -26.31
N CYS A 203 -10.00 -15.87 -25.58
CA CYS A 203 -8.92 -15.48 -24.66
C CYS A 203 -9.53 -15.40 -23.26
N ILE A 204 -9.12 -16.28 -22.36
CA ILE A 204 -9.66 -16.39 -21.00
C ILE A 204 -8.62 -15.82 -20.03
N PHE A 205 -9.08 -15.10 -19.00
CA PHE A 205 -8.28 -14.45 -17.99
C PHE A 205 -8.41 -15.17 -16.65
N TRP A 206 -7.25 -15.45 -16.01
CA TRP A 206 -7.19 -16.19 -14.77
C TRP A 206 -6.32 -15.51 -13.73
N GLY A 207 -6.78 -15.55 -12.47
CA GLY A 207 -6.03 -15.06 -11.32
C GLY A 207 -4.89 -15.99 -10.86
N GLY A 208 -4.96 -17.28 -11.21
CA GLY A 208 -3.92 -18.26 -10.91
C GLY A 208 -3.28 -18.83 -12.17
N PRO A 209 -2.30 -19.75 -12.04
CA PRO A 209 -1.57 -20.29 -13.17
C PRO A 209 -2.42 -21.25 -14.01
N VAL A 210 -2.36 -21.08 -15.33
CA VAL A 210 -2.83 -22.12 -16.26
C VAL A 210 -1.71 -23.13 -16.50
N THR A 211 -2.05 -24.43 -16.41
CA THR A 211 -1.12 -25.56 -16.56
C THR A 211 -1.72 -26.67 -17.42
N THR A 212 -0.89 -27.61 -17.86
CA THR A 212 -1.40 -28.80 -18.57
C THR A 212 -2.37 -29.59 -17.70
N GLU A 213 -2.10 -29.67 -16.39
CA GLU A 213 -2.88 -30.47 -15.44
C GLU A 213 -4.28 -29.90 -15.21
N ASN A 214 -4.43 -28.58 -15.25
CA ASN A 214 -5.74 -27.92 -15.11
C ASN A 214 -6.43 -27.63 -16.46
N SER A 215 -5.83 -28.03 -17.60
CA SER A 215 -6.44 -27.95 -18.93
C SER A 215 -7.38 -29.14 -19.16
N VAL A 216 -8.55 -29.10 -18.53
CA VAL A 216 -9.49 -30.22 -18.45
C VAL A 216 -10.81 -29.98 -19.19
N ASN A 217 -11.10 -28.76 -19.61
CA ASN A 217 -12.32 -28.43 -20.34
C ASN A 217 -12.17 -28.75 -21.86
N ALA A 218 -12.62 -29.94 -22.26
CA ALA A 218 -12.58 -30.37 -23.65
C ALA A 218 -13.81 -29.98 -24.48
N GLY A 219 -14.74 -29.21 -23.88
CA GLY A 219 -16.03 -28.84 -24.46
C GLY A 219 -17.20 -29.61 -23.86
N GLN A 220 -18.38 -29.49 -24.49
CA GLN A 220 -19.65 -30.02 -23.96
C GLN A 220 -20.65 -30.34 -25.07
N TRP A 221 -21.70 -31.14 -24.73
CA TRP A 221 -22.82 -31.32 -25.61
C TRP A 221 -23.91 -30.27 -25.34
N ARG A 222 -24.37 -29.64 -26.43
CA ARG A 222 -25.55 -28.77 -26.44
C ARG A 222 -26.60 -29.39 -27.35
N SER A 223 -27.57 -30.06 -26.79
CA SER A 223 -28.49 -30.93 -27.51
C SER A 223 -27.72 -32.00 -28.34
N LYS A 224 -27.81 -32.02 -29.68
CA LYS A 224 -27.04 -32.91 -30.56
C LYS A 224 -25.77 -32.27 -31.13
N PHE A 225 -25.49 -31.01 -30.78
CA PHE A 225 -24.30 -30.31 -31.21
C PHE A 225 -23.17 -30.53 -30.20
N GLN A 226 -21.98 -30.91 -30.68
CA GLN A 226 -20.82 -31.08 -29.86
C GLN A 226 -19.92 -29.84 -29.94
N VAL A 227 -19.83 -29.07 -28.86
CA VAL A 227 -18.81 -28.05 -28.66
C VAL A 227 -17.50 -28.75 -28.34
N VAL A 228 -16.42 -28.41 -29.02
CA VAL A 228 -15.06 -28.94 -28.77
C VAL A 228 -14.03 -27.83 -28.87
N ILE A 229 -12.91 -28.04 -28.16
CA ILE A 229 -11.81 -27.08 -28.04
C ILE A 229 -10.54 -27.67 -28.68
N ALA A 230 -9.79 -26.82 -29.42
CA ALA A 230 -8.52 -27.21 -30.01
C ALA A 230 -7.56 -26.03 -30.06
N GLY A 231 -6.26 -26.34 -30.19
CA GLY A 231 -5.20 -25.32 -30.32
C GLY A 231 -5.13 -24.43 -29.09
N ALA A 232 -5.31 -24.97 -27.89
CA ALA A 232 -5.20 -24.20 -26.66
C ALA A 232 -3.74 -24.02 -26.25
N ASN A 233 -3.35 -22.76 -26.01
CA ASN A 233 -2.09 -22.37 -25.41
C ASN A 233 -2.32 -21.65 -24.09
N GLY A 234 -1.44 -21.92 -23.12
CA GLY A 234 -1.43 -21.26 -21.81
C GLY A 234 -0.17 -20.44 -21.59
N TYR A 235 -0.32 -19.27 -20.99
CA TYR A 235 0.78 -18.36 -20.66
C TYR A 235 0.58 -17.78 -19.28
N VAL A 236 1.66 -17.76 -18.47
CA VAL A 236 1.65 -17.32 -17.06
C VAL A 236 2.62 -16.16 -16.91
N LYS A 237 2.26 -15.12 -16.17
CA LYS A 237 3.15 -13.99 -15.84
C LYS A 237 4.40 -14.47 -15.08
N ASN A 238 5.55 -13.88 -15.45
CA ASN A 238 6.85 -14.24 -14.87
C ASN A 238 7.09 -13.68 -13.48
N SER A 239 6.30 -12.70 -13.08
CA SER A 239 6.41 -11.98 -11.81
C SER A 239 5.03 -11.64 -11.28
N ILE A 240 4.94 -11.49 -9.97
CA ILE A 240 3.78 -10.97 -9.25
C ILE A 240 4.07 -9.57 -8.72
N ALA A 241 3.02 -8.80 -8.48
CA ALA A 241 3.16 -7.48 -7.86
C ALA A 241 3.81 -7.62 -6.47
N THR A 242 4.79 -6.77 -6.19
CA THR A 242 5.44 -6.72 -4.88
C THR A 242 4.55 -5.97 -3.90
N PRO A 243 4.15 -6.57 -2.76
CA PRO A 243 3.39 -5.85 -1.75
C PRO A 243 4.21 -4.71 -1.14
N THR A 244 3.53 -3.63 -0.76
CA THR A 244 4.16 -2.51 -0.07
C THR A 244 4.79 -2.97 1.24
N GLY A 245 6.00 -2.50 1.55
CA GLY A 245 6.75 -2.92 2.75
C GLY A 245 7.47 -4.25 2.61
N TYR A 246 7.48 -4.85 1.40
CA TYR A 246 8.13 -6.12 1.13
C TYR A 246 9.14 -5.99 -0.02
N SER A 247 10.08 -6.95 -0.10
CA SER A 247 11.04 -7.05 -1.20
C SER A 247 10.41 -7.69 -2.43
N SER A 248 11.08 -7.60 -3.57
CA SER A 248 10.69 -8.33 -4.78
C SER A 248 10.60 -9.84 -4.53
N SER A 249 9.57 -10.47 -5.10
CA SER A 249 9.32 -11.91 -4.92
C SER A 249 10.37 -12.78 -5.58
N ALA A 250 10.71 -13.90 -4.93
CA ALA A 250 11.51 -14.96 -5.52
C ALA A 250 10.60 -16.13 -5.94
N TYR A 251 10.70 -16.57 -7.21
CA TYR A 251 9.88 -17.66 -7.75
C TYR A 251 10.47 -19.02 -7.40
N TYR A 252 9.65 -19.94 -6.87
CA TYR A 252 10.03 -21.28 -6.43
C TYR A 252 9.35 -22.42 -7.23
N GLY A 253 8.54 -22.09 -8.23
CA GLY A 253 7.90 -23.05 -9.12
C GLY A 253 6.83 -23.89 -8.42
N ALA A 254 7.05 -25.21 -8.37
CA ALA A 254 6.11 -26.20 -7.83
C ALA A 254 6.55 -26.70 -6.44
N ALA A 255 7.17 -25.85 -5.63
CA ALA A 255 7.63 -26.23 -4.30
C ALA A 255 7.43 -25.08 -3.30
N SER A 256 7.12 -25.41 -2.05
CA SER A 256 7.08 -24.48 -0.94
C SER A 256 8.28 -24.64 0.00
N ILE A 257 8.47 -23.64 0.84
CA ILE A 257 9.55 -23.63 1.82
C ILE A 257 9.34 -24.76 2.85
N ASP A 258 10.37 -25.57 3.03
CA ASP A 258 10.56 -26.49 4.15
C ASP A 258 11.66 -25.89 5.03
N ALA A 259 11.22 -25.02 5.96
CA ALA A 259 12.14 -24.19 6.71
C ALA A 259 12.91 -24.99 7.77
N PRO A 260 14.25 -24.92 7.79
CA PRO A 260 15.03 -25.42 8.89
C PRO A 260 14.72 -24.64 10.20
N LYS A 261 15.18 -25.17 11.30
CA LYS A 261 15.23 -24.40 12.55
C LYS A 261 16.20 -23.22 12.40
N ASP A 262 15.96 -22.16 13.17
CA ASP A 262 16.86 -21.02 13.25
C ASP A 262 18.19 -21.40 13.95
N CYS A 263 19.13 -20.45 14.05
CA CYS A 263 20.45 -20.68 14.67
C CYS A 263 20.37 -20.97 16.17
N ASN A 264 19.22 -20.70 16.81
CA ASN A 264 18.93 -21.02 18.21
C ASN A 264 18.18 -22.34 18.38
N GLY A 265 17.94 -23.07 17.27
CA GLY A 265 17.22 -24.33 17.25
C GLY A 265 15.70 -24.18 17.37
N GLN A 266 15.16 -22.96 17.17
CA GLN A 266 13.73 -22.68 17.22
C GLN A 266 13.09 -22.84 15.84
N SER A 267 11.77 -23.15 15.80
CA SER A 267 11.00 -23.11 14.56
C SER A 267 10.83 -21.67 14.08
N THR A 268 11.00 -21.45 12.80
CA THR A 268 10.73 -20.16 12.16
C THR A 268 9.33 -20.07 11.58
N PHE A 269 8.63 -21.19 11.46
CA PHE A 269 7.25 -21.23 10.98
C PHE A 269 6.31 -20.71 12.06
N ILE A 270 5.40 -19.81 11.67
CA ILE A 270 4.40 -19.20 12.57
C ILE A 270 3.06 -19.89 12.37
N THR A 271 2.47 -19.74 11.19
CA THR A 271 1.15 -20.26 10.84
C THR A 271 0.96 -20.32 9.33
N SER A 272 -0.13 -20.97 8.89
CA SER A 272 -0.61 -20.94 7.51
C SER A 272 -1.98 -20.26 7.46
N LYS A 273 -2.21 -19.49 6.40
CA LYS A 273 -3.53 -18.96 6.04
C LYS A 273 -3.86 -19.38 4.61
N VAL A 274 -5.14 -19.56 4.31
CA VAL A 274 -5.62 -19.93 2.98
C VAL A 274 -6.71 -18.97 2.55
N PHE A 275 -6.52 -18.40 1.38
CA PHE A 275 -7.51 -17.51 0.77
C PHE A 275 -8.21 -18.24 -0.38
N THR A 276 -9.54 -18.22 -0.35
CA THR A 276 -10.41 -18.78 -1.39
C THR A 276 -11.26 -17.65 -1.99
N GLY A 277 -11.77 -17.86 -3.21
CA GLY A 277 -12.68 -16.89 -3.84
C GLY A 277 -12.03 -15.70 -4.55
N SER A 278 -10.74 -15.44 -4.34
CA SER A 278 -10.00 -14.31 -4.94
C SER A 278 -9.05 -14.76 -6.05
N PRO A 279 -8.57 -13.89 -6.94
CA PRO A 279 -7.37 -14.15 -7.72
C PRO A 279 -6.14 -14.25 -6.80
N PHE A 280 -5.07 -14.91 -7.30
CA PHE A 280 -3.80 -14.96 -6.58
C PHE A 280 -3.18 -13.57 -6.47
N ASP A 281 -2.95 -13.11 -5.25
CA ASP A 281 -2.35 -11.81 -4.96
C ASP A 281 -1.46 -11.87 -3.71
N ALA A 282 -0.18 -11.53 -3.86
CA ALA A 282 0.76 -11.55 -2.75
C ALA A 282 0.40 -10.56 -1.63
N ARG A 283 -0.42 -9.53 -1.92
CA ARG A 283 -0.89 -8.58 -0.92
C ARG A 283 -1.75 -9.22 0.16
N LEU A 284 -2.50 -10.30 -0.15
CA LEU A 284 -3.26 -11.06 0.85
C LEU A 284 -2.34 -11.67 1.92
N CYS A 285 -1.23 -12.26 1.49
CA CYS A 285 -0.25 -12.82 2.42
C CYS A 285 0.53 -11.74 3.18
N ALA A 286 0.80 -10.60 2.53
CA ALA A 286 1.39 -9.45 3.19
C ALA A 286 0.47 -8.91 4.30
N ALA A 287 -0.83 -8.73 4.00
CA ALA A 287 -1.83 -8.31 4.98
C ALA A 287 -1.92 -9.30 6.17
N ALA A 288 -1.89 -10.61 5.91
CA ALA A 288 -1.85 -11.62 6.96
C ALA A 288 -0.56 -11.55 7.80
N CYS A 289 0.59 -11.32 7.18
CA CYS A 289 1.87 -11.15 7.87
C CYS A 289 1.89 -9.89 8.73
N ASP A 290 1.34 -8.78 8.22
CA ASP A 290 1.24 -7.52 8.94
C ASP A 290 0.25 -7.64 10.12
N ALA A 291 -0.88 -8.32 9.93
CA ALA A 291 -1.83 -8.61 11.00
C ALA A 291 -1.23 -9.51 12.10
N GLN A 292 -0.41 -10.50 11.72
CA GLN A 292 0.38 -11.31 12.67
C GLN A 292 1.33 -10.43 13.51
N ASN A 293 1.90 -9.39 12.91
CA ASN A 293 2.76 -8.44 13.63
C ASN A 293 1.95 -7.54 14.58
N ILE A 294 0.71 -7.22 14.25
CA ILE A 294 -0.22 -6.54 15.15
C ILE A 294 -0.56 -7.44 16.35
N ASP A 295 -0.82 -8.73 16.11
CA ASP A 295 -1.06 -9.70 17.19
C ASP A 295 0.21 -9.92 18.03
N HIS A 296 1.39 -10.00 17.41
CA HIS A 296 2.68 -10.06 18.12
C HIS A 296 2.84 -8.90 19.11
N ALA A 297 2.49 -7.68 18.70
CA ALA A 297 2.61 -6.50 19.56
C ALA A 297 1.68 -6.55 20.77
N LYS A 298 0.53 -7.24 20.67
CA LYS A 298 -0.44 -7.39 21.76
C LYS A 298 -0.12 -8.56 22.70
N THR A 299 0.29 -9.69 22.15
CA THR A 299 0.34 -10.99 22.83
C THR A 299 1.77 -11.48 23.07
N GLY A 300 2.78 -10.88 22.43
CA GLY A 300 4.14 -11.38 22.36
C GLY A 300 4.30 -12.59 21.43
N ALA A 301 3.33 -12.86 20.54
CA ALA A 301 3.39 -13.89 19.51
C ALA A 301 4.62 -13.71 18.61
N GLN A 302 4.91 -14.70 17.76
CA GLN A 302 6.07 -14.61 16.85
C GLN A 302 5.82 -13.57 15.77
N GLN A 303 6.82 -12.70 15.51
CA GLN A 303 6.77 -11.67 14.47
C GLN A 303 6.97 -12.28 13.07
N CYS A 304 6.06 -12.00 12.15
CA CYS A 304 6.21 -12.38 10.76
C CYS A 304 7.16 -11.43 10.03
N ARG A 305 8.16 -12.00 9.31
CA ARG A 305 9.15 -11.26 8.52
C ARG A 305 9.29 -11.77 7.09
N TYR A 306 8.64 -12.88 6.78
CA TYR A 306 8.70 -13.53 5.50
C TYR A 306 7.46 -14.38 5.32
N PHE A 307 6.98 -14.46 4.09
CA PHE A 307 5.95 -15.43 3.74
C PHE A 307 6.31 -16.17 2.45
N ASN A 308 5.86 -17.42 2.38
CA ASN A 308 5.83 -18.19 1.14
C ASN A 308 4.38 -18.38 0.70
N THR A 309 4.04 -17.91 -0.48
CA THR A 309 2.68 -18.00 -1.04
C THR A 309 2.66 -18.84 -2.30
N TYR A 310 1.61 -19.66 -2.47
CA TYR A 310 1.45 -20.57 -3.59
C TYR A 310 0.00 -20.98 -3.80
N ILE A 311 -0.30 -21.53 -4.98
CA ILE A 311 -1.58 -22.22 -5.21
C ILE A 311 -1.46 -23.66 -4.76
N LEU A 312 -2.36 -24.07 -3.85
CA LEU A 312 -2.57 -25.46 -3.46
C LEU A 312 -3.67 -26.06 -4.32
N SER A 313 -3.41 -27.25 -4.88
CA SER A 313 -4.40 -28.03 -5.62
C SER A 313 -4.62 -29.39 -4.98
N ARG A 314 -5.86 -29.86 -5.01
CA ARG A 314 -6.26 -31.22 -4.64
C ARG A 314 -6.77 -31.96 -5.86
N ASN A 315 -6.12 -33.07 -6.24
CA ASN A 315 -6.47 -33.87 -7.43
C ASN A 315 -6.55 -33.01 -8.72
N ASN A 316 -5.57 -32.10 -8.88
CA ASN A 316 -5.44 -31.12 -9.97
C ASN A 316 -6.49 -29.99 -9.98
N VAL A 317 -7.34 -29.89 -8.98
CA VAL A 317 -8.27 -28.75 -8.79
C VAL A 317 -7.65 -27.79 -7.79
N ALA A 318 -7.46 -26.53 -8.19
CA ALA A 318 -6.93 -25.50 -7.33
C ALA A 318 -7.94 -25.17 -6.22
N LEU A 319 -7.49 -25.25 -4.97
CA LEU A 319 -8.32 -25.00 -3.78
C LEU A 319 -8.28 -23.53 -3.35
N GLY A 320 -7.09 -22.92 -3.38
CA GLY A 320 -6.90 -21.59 -2.88
C GLY A 320 -5.43 -21.15 -2.90
N GLN A 321 -5.20 -19.89 -2.55
CA GLN A 321 -3.89 -19.33 -2.32
C GLN A 321 -3.47 -19.60 -0.87
N TYR A 322 -2.38 -20.31 -0.70
CA TYR A 322 -1.75 -20.58 0.59
C TYR A 322 -0.72 -19.52 0.94
N CYS A 323 -0.66 -19.14 2.21
CA CYS A 323 0.32 -18.24 2.81
C CYS A 323 0.94 -18.91 4.02
N ASN A 324 2.18 -19.31 3.93
CA ASN A 324 2.98 -19.77 5.08
C ASN A 324 3.78 -18.61 5.63
N LEU A 325 3.59 -18.25 6.89
CA LEU A 325 4.22 -17.13 7.57
C LEU A 325 5.43 -17.59 8.39
N PHE A 326 6.51 -16.78 8.37
CA PHE A 326 7.78 -17.14 9.00
C PHE A 326 8.42 -15.96 9.73
N THR A 327 9.22 -16.26 10.76
CA THR A 327 9.96 -15.25 11.53
C THR A 327 11.22 -14.75 10.86
N GLN A 328 11.70 -15.43 9.82
CA GLN A 328 12.89 -15.04 9.04
C GLN A 328 12.77 -15.46 7.56
N ALA A 329 13.55 -14.81 6.69
CA ALA A 329 13.59 -15.09 5.27
C ALA A 329 14.28 -16.43 4.96
N TRP A 330 13.77 -17.09 3.91
CA TRP A 330 14.33 -18.30 3.33
C TRP A 330 14.55 -18.14 1.82
N THR A 331 15.46 -18.94 1.27
CA THR A 331 15.81 -18.88 -0.16
C THR A 331 15.26 -20.07 -0.94
N ALA A 332 15.40 -20.07 -2.25
CA ALA A 332 14.99 -21.16 -3.11
C ALA A 332 15.61 -22.53 -2.73
N SER A 333 16.74 -22.55 -2.02
CA SER A 333 17.36 -23.80 -1.55
C SER A 333 16.53 -24.53 -0.51
N GLN A 334 15.67 -23.84 0.23
CA GLN A 334 14.73 -24.41 1.19
C GLN A 334 13.34 -24.69 0.56
N ALA A 335 13.09 -24.33 -0.69
CA ALA A 335 11.86 -24.65 -1.40
C ALA A 335 11.86 -26.10 -1.90
N THR A 336 11.70 -27.06 -0.98
CA THR A 336 11.85 -28.50 -1.24
C THR A 336 10.55 -29.29 -1.09
N TYR A 337 9.55 -28.75 -0.41
CA TYR A 337 8.26 -29.42 -0.22
C TYR A 337 7.36 -29.32 -1.46
N LYS A 338 7.01 -30.45 -2.07
CA LYS A 338 6.27 -30.52 -3.35
C LYS A 338 4.81 -30.94 -3.21
N GLY A 339 4.31 -31.06 -1.98
CA GLY A 339 3.00 -31.57 -1.69
C GLY A 339 3.03 -33.01 -1.19
N ILE A 340 1.86 -33.60 -1.00
CA ILE A 340 1.71 -34.91 -0.37
C ILE A 340 0.53 -35.68 -0.98
N THR A 341 0.54 -37.00 -0.87
CA THR A 341 -0.63 -37.86 -1.10
C THR A 341 -1.14 -38.36 0.26
N SER A 342 -2.41 -38.09 0.54
CA SER A 342 -3.07 -38.52 1.76
C SER A 342 -4.39 -39.22 1.39
N GLY A 343 -4.50 -40.51 1.67
CA GLY A 343 -5.64 -41.33 1.25
C GLY A 343 -5.84 -41.33 -0.27
N ALA A 344 -7.01 -40.94 -0.73
CA ALA A 344 -7.36 -40.81 -2.15
C ALA A 344 -6.95 -39.43 -2.74
N ASN A 345 -6.52 -38.47 -1.90
CA ASN A 345 -6.24 -37.11 -2.31
C ASN A 345 -4.74 -36.90 -2.56
N LYS A 346 -4.42 -36.31 -3.71
CA LYS A 346 -3.09 -35.83 -4.05
C LYS A 346 -3.07 -34.30 -3.98
N TYR A 347 -2.28 -33.75 -3.05
CA TYR A 347 -2.06 -32.32 -2.89
C TYR A 347 -0.81 -31.91 -3.60
N THR A 348 -0.88 -30.89 -4.45
CA THR A 348 0.26 -30.36 -5.24
C THR A 348 0.35 -28.85 -5.11
N ILE A 349 1.57 -28.35 -5.23
CA ILE A 349 1.92 -26.93 -5.16
C ILE A 349 2.22 -26.43 -6.55
N SER A 350 1.78 -25.22 -6.86
CA SER A 350 2.13 -24.52 -8.09
C SER A 350 2.22 -23.01 -7.82
N TYR A 351 2.92 -22.29 -8.69
CA TYR A 351 3.00 -20.82 -8.66
C TYR A 351 3.45 -20.29 -7.30
N SER A 352 4.56 -20.82 -6.80
CA SER A 352 5.09 -20.54 -5.46
C SER A 352 6.09 -19.39 -5.48
N PHE A 353 5.94 -18.46 -4.55
CA PHE A 353 6.81 -17.30 -4.38
C PHE A 353 7.17 -17.10 -2.91
N GLY A 354 8.41 -16.68 -2.67
CA GLY A 354 8.87 -16.21 -1.37
C GLY A 354 8.99 -14.69 -1.37
N VAL A 355 8.55 -14.04 -0.31
CA VAL A 355 8.53 -12.57 -0.19
C VAL A 355 8.97 -12.19 1.22
N SER A 356 10.02 -11.36 1.34
CA SER A 356 10.55 -10.88 2.61
C SER A 356 10.00 -9.52 2.96
N ALA A 357 9.72 -9.28 4.23
CA ALA A 357 9.50 -7.91 4.71
C ALA A 357 10.79 -7.09 4.49
N SER A 358 10.65 -5.87 4.00
CA SER A 358 11.80 -4.98 3.72
C SER A 358 12.59 -4.62 4.99
N SER A 359 11.97 -4.77 6.16
CA SER A 359 12.59 -4.59 7.47
C SER A 359 13.34 -5.82 8.00
N ASP A 360 13.46 -6.90 7.20
CA ASP A 360 14.15 -8.11 7.64
C ASP A 360 15.65 -7.85 7.80
N ALA A 361 16.12 -7.91 9.06
CA ALA A 361 17.52 -7.72 9.42
C ALA A 361 18.37 -8.99 9.19
N GLY A 362 17.89 -9.94 8.38
CA GLY A 362 18.63 -11.17 8.05
C GLY A 362 18.60 -12.21 9.14
N ASN A 363 19.06 -13.41 8.77
CA ASN A 363 19.12 -14.61 9.58
C ASN A 363 19.94 -14.41 10.87
N CYS A 364 19.41 -14.84 11.99
CA CYS A 364 20.08 -15.06 13.30
C CYS A 364 21.46 -14.43 13.46
N ASN A 365 21.58 -13.28 14.10
CA ASN A 365 22.87 -12.68 14.43
C ASN A 365 23.55 -13.46 15.56
N LYS A 366 24.52 -14.29 15.23
CA LYS A 366 25.68 -14.42 16.15
C LYS A 366 26.37 -13.07 16.09
N GLU A 367 26.58 -12.44 17.24
CA GLU A 367 27.43 -11.26 17.34
C GLU A 367 28.71 -11.48 16.53
N SER A 368 28.79 -10.88 15.37
CA SER A 368 30.00 -10.73 14.60
C SER A 368 30.32 -9.25 14.56
N SER A 369 31.56 -8.96 14.86
CA SER A 369 32.21 -7.65 14.85
C SER A 369 31.70 -6.71 13.76
N PRO A 370 31.74 -5.38 13.96
CA PRO A 370 31.18 -4.42 13.04
C PRO A 370 31.74 -4.60 11.63
N PRO A 371 30.91 -4.58 10.59
CA PRO A 371 31.37 -4.67 9.22
C PRO A 371 32.23 -3.45 8.91
N THR A 372 33.40 -3.72 8.37
CA THR A 372 34.24 -2.76 7.70
C THR A 372 33.45 -2.08 6.57
N SER A 373 33.53 -0.76 6.53
CA SER A 373 32.94 0.18 5.58
C SER A 373 32.73 -0.43 4.19
N ASP A 374 31.45 -0.55 3.78
CA ASP A 374 31.09 -0.74 2.38
C ASP A 374 31.17 0.61 1.66
N THR A 375 32.10 0.71 0.75
CA THR A 375 32.34 1.88 -0.09
C THR A 375 31.42 1.82 -1.30
N GLY A 376 30.18 2.26 -1.15
CA GLY A 376 29.20 2.29 -2.26
C GLY A 376 28.04 3.25 -2.11
N LYS A 377 27.89 3.90 -0.95
CA LYS A 377 26.82 4.87 -0.72
C LYS A 377 27.28 6.26 -1.22
N PRO A 378 26.48 6.98 -2.03
CA PRO A 378 26.82 8.36 -2.37
C PRO A 378 26.96 9.15 -1.06
N PRO A 379 27.96 10.01 -0.89
CA PRO A 379 28.05 10.85 0.27
C PRO A 379 26.88 11.79 0.27
N VAL A 380 25.92 11.59 1.19
CA VAL A 380 24.93 12.61 1.48
C VAL A 380 25.70 13.74 2.16
N THR A 381 25.90 14.84 1.44
CA THR A 381 26.40 16.05 2.06
C THR A 381 25.38 16.46 3.11
N GLY A 382 25.77 16.37 4.39
CA GLY A 382 24.93 16.84 5.49
C GLY A 382 24.49 18.30 5.25
N PRO A 383 23.45 18.75 5.96
CA PRO A 383 22.92 20.11 5.77
C PRO A 383 24.04 21.15 5.93
N SER A 384 23.99 22.18 5.11
CA SER A 384 24.92 23.30 5.25
C SER A 384 24.67 23.99 6.60
N THR A 385 25.57 23.77 7.54
CA THR A 385 25.50 24.34 8.88
C THR A 385 26.31 25.62 8.99
N GLY A 386 25.91 26.52 9.89
CA GLY A 386 26.74 27.62 10.34
C GLY A 386 28.03 27.13 11.03
N ALA A 387 28.95 28.01 11.32
CA ALA A 387 30.20 27.69 12.01
C ALA A 387 30.00 27.10 13.41
N ASP A 388 28.80 27.22 13.99
CA ASP A 388 28.38 26.72 15.27
C ASP A 388 27.60 25.35 15.19
N GLY A 389 27.47 24.81 13.98
CA GLY A 389 26.81 23.55 13.71
C GLY A 389 25.29 23.62 13.53
N PHE A 390 24.64 24.76 13.86
CA PHE A 390 23.22 24.95 13.62
C PHE A 390 22.95 25.30 12.15
N ILE A 391 21.80 24.88 11.61
CA ILE A 391 21.42 25.26 10.26
C ILE A 391 21.02 26.74 10.23
N ASN A 392 21.38 27.41 9.13
CA ASN A 392 20.90 28.73 8.82
C ASN A 392 19.83 28.65 7.73
N TRP A 393 18.57 28.77 8.10
CA TRP A 393 17.44 28.65 7.18
C TRP A 393 17.47 29.68 6.02
N LYS A 394 18.24 30.79 6.10
CA LYS A 394 18.44 31.71 4.97
C LYS A 394 19.28 31.10 3.85
N THR A 395 20.13 30.12 4.16
CA THR A 395 21.04 29.48 3.21
C THR A 395 20.84 28.01 3.08
N PHE A 396 20.21 27.36 4.07
CA PHE A 396 19.87 25.97 4.04
C PHE A 396 18.74 25.71 3.04
N LYS A 397 18.87 24.65 2.26
CA LYS A 397 17.88 24.20 1.28
C LYS A 397 17.35 22.82 1.67
N ALA A 398 16.13 22.80 2.15
CA ALA A 398 15.46 21.57 2.56
C ALA A 398 14.86 20.84 1.36
N ASN A 399 15.29 19.59 1.14
CA ASN A 399 14.58 18.62 0.34
C ASN A 399 13.91 17.66 1.33
N GLY A 400 12.68 17.99 1.74
CA GLY A 400 12.03 17.39 2.89
C GLY A 400 10.87 16.49 2.55
N VAL A 401 10.53 15.61 3.52
CA VAL A 401 9.34 14.78 3.52
C VAL A 401 8.68 14.83 4.88
N ASN A 402 7.35 14.93 4.89
CA ASN A 402 6.55 14.83 6.10
C ASN A 402 6.37 13.36 6.49
N LEU A 403 6.55 13.05 7.78
CA LEU A 403 6.18 11.77 8.36
C LEU A 403 4.82 11.88 9.06
N GLY A 404 3.83 12.38 8.32
CA GLY A 404 2.46 12.58 8.80
C GLY A 404 1.66 11.27 8.87
N SER A 405 0.53 11.29 9.51
CA SER A 405 -0.31 10.11 9.80
C SER A 405 0.42 8.98 10.55
N TRP A 406 1.56 9.29 11.14
CA TRP A 406 2.37 8.37 11.95
C TRP A 406 2.13 8.55 13.45
N LEU A 407 2.65 9.66 14.03
CA LEU A 407 2.50 9.96 15.47
C LEU A 407 1.30 10.86 15.80
N GLU A 408 0.67 11.34 14.80
CA GLU A 408 -0.63 11.99 14.70
C GLU A 408 -1.39 11.30 13.57
N LYS A 409 -2.70 11.07 13.64
CA LYS A 409 -3.46 10.27 12.67
C LYS A 409 -4.49 11.11 11.94
N GLU A 410 -4.46 11.01 10.62
CA GLU A 410 -5.47 11.55 9.73
C GLU A 410 -6.15 10.39 8.99
N LYS A 411 -7.47 10.24 9.20
CA LYS A 411 -8.26 9.17 8.58
C LYS A 411 -8.08 9.11 7.07
N ASN A 412 -8.05 10.26 6.42
CA ASN A 412 -8.01 10.37 4.96
C ASN A 412 -6.71 9.86 4.32
N HIS A 413 -5.60 9.77 5.08
CA HIS A 413 -4.34 9.25 4.58
C HIS A 413 -4.22 7.72 4.65
N ASP A 414 -5.05 7.08 5.48
CA ASP A 414 -5.07 5.64 5.59
C ASP A 414 -6.45 5.15 6.03
N THR A 415 -7.42 5.33 5.15
CA THR A 415 -8.79 4.91 5.37
C THR A 415 -8.89 3.40 5.58
N PHE A 416 -8.00 2.64 4.95
CA PHE A 416 -7.93 1.20 5.07
C PHE A 416 -7.60 0.78 6.51
N TRP A 417 -6.47 1.24 7.06
CA TRP A 417 -6.10 0.96 8.45
C TRP A 417 -7.16 1.46 9.43
N TRP A 418 -7.70 2.67 9.18
CA TRP A 418 -8.70 3.28 10.05
C TRP A 418 -9.97 2.43 10.14
N ASN A 419 -10.53 2.04 9.00
CA ASN A 419 -11.75 1.25 8.93
C ASN A 419 -11.55 -0.17 9.48
N SER A 420 -10.35 -0.76 9.33
CA SER A 420 -10.02 -2.04 9.95
C SER A 420 -10.02 -2.00 11.49
N ILE A 421 -9.88 -0.83 12.07
CA ILE A 421 -9.91 -0.63 13.53
C ILE A 421 -11.31 -0.23 14.01
N ASN A 422 -11.98 0.64 13.25
CA ASN A 422 -13.34 1.10 13.54
C ASN A 422 -13.97 1.64 12.26
N ASP A 423 -15.01 0.95 11.76
CA ASP A 423 -15.74 1.27 10.53
C ASP A 423 -16.93 2.24 10.75
N ASP A 424 -17.17 2.68 11.99
CA ASP A 424 -18.21 3.68 12.27
C ASP A 424 -17.88 4.99 11.55
N PRO A 425 -18.72 5.43 10.59
CA PRO A 425 -18.46 6.64 9.82
C PRO A 425 -18.48 7.92 10.68
N SER A 426 -19.04 7.89 11.88
CA SER A 426 -19.01 9.01 12.82
C SER A 426 -17.66 9.18 13.53
N ILE A 427 -16.80 8.16 13.50
CA ILE A 427 -15.44 8.18 14.04
C ILE A 427 -14.50 8.72 12.96
N MET A 428 -14.15 10.01 13.03
CA MET A 428 -13.45 10.69 11.95
C MET A 428 -12.07 11.26 12.33
N ASP A 429 -11.71 11.23 13.61
CA ASP A 429 -10.49 11.82 14.15
C ASP A 429 -9.83 10.92 15.21
N GLU A 430 -8.56 11.18 15.52
CA GLU A 430 -7.79 10.42 16.53
C GLU A 430 -8.43 10.42 17.91
N TRP A 431 -9.05 11.53 18.28
CA TRP A 431 -9.75 11.68 19.57
C TRP A 431 -10.92 10.71 19.68
N SER A 432 -11.83 10.74 18.72
CA SER A 432 -13.03 9.89 18.70
C SER A 432 -12.66 8.42 18.53
N LEU A 433 -11.64 8.10 17.72
CA LEU A 433 -11.13 6.74 17.56
C LEU A 433 -10.58 6.20 18.88
N CYS A 434 -9.72 6.96 19.55
CA CYS A 434 -9.15 6.53 20.82
C CYS A 434 -10.21 6.39 21.92
N ALA A 435 -11.20 7.30 21.95
CA ALA A 435 -12.34 7.22 22.86
C ALA A 435 -13.15 5.93 22.63
N SER A 436 -13.39 5.55 21.38
CA SER A 436 -14.12 4.32 21.02
C SER A 436 -13.36 3.05 21.38
N LEU A 437 -12.05 3.05 21.20
CA LEU A 437 -11.18 1.92 21.53
C LEU A 437 -10.95 1.74 23.04
N GLY A 438 -11.10 2.79 23.83
CA GLY A 438 -10.87 2.76 25.27
C GLY A 438 -9.48 2.22 25.62
N ALA A 439 -9.42 1.12 26.38
CA ALA A 439 -8.13 0.51 26.77
C ALA A 439 -7.30 -0.04 25.60
N GLN A 440 -7.92 -0.27 24.44
CA GLN A 440 -7.23 -0.78 23.24
C GLN A 440 -6.56 0.34 22.42
N CYS A 441 -6.85 1.60 22.69
CA CYS A 441 -6.25 2.71 21.96
C CYS A 441 -4.71 2.66 21.98
N GLY A 442 -4.11 2.46 23.16
CA GLY A 442 -2.66 2.34 23.30
C GLY A 442 -2.05 1.21 22.46
N PRO A 443 -2.46 -0.05 22.67
CA PRO A 443 -1.97 -1.17 21.89
C PRO A 443 -2.08 -0.98 20.37
N VAL A 444 -3.23 -0.49 19.87
CA VAL A 444 -3.48 -0.25 18.45
C VAL A 444 -2.56 0.84 17.90
N PHE A 445 -2.44 1.96 18.61
CA PHE A 445 -1.61 3.07 18.13
C PHE A 445 -0.12 2.77 18.19
N GLU A 446 0.35 2.08 19.22
CA GLU A 446 1.76 1.70 19.33
C GLU A 446 2.17 0.67 18.28
N ALA A 447 1.28 -0.25 17.91
CA ALA A 447 1.51 -1.15 16.77
C ALA A 447 1.72 -0.35 15.47
N ARG A 448 0.88 0.66 15.22
CA ARG A 448 1.06 1.56 14.06
C ARG A 448 2.35 2.38 14.16
N TYR A 449 2.67 2.94 15.31
CA TYR A 449 3.93 3.69 15.48
C TYR A 449 5.16 2.86 15.13
N GLY A 450 5.13 1.56 15.43
CA GLY A 450 6.24 0.64 15.16
C GLY A 450 6.34 0.16 13.70
N SER A 451 5.26 0.29 12.91
CA SER A 451 5.18 -0.28 11.56
C SER A 451 5.02 0.72 10.43
N TYR A 452 4.41 1.88 10.67
CA TYR A 452 4.03 2.81 9.61
C TYR A 452 5.22 3.59 9.01
N VAL A 453 6.18 4.00 9.84
CA VAL A 453 7.45 4.60 9.38
C VAL A 453 8.59 3.72 9.87
N THR A 454 9.42 3.27 8.93
CA THR A 454 10.51 2.33 9.19
C THR A 454 11.88 2.91 8.82
N LYS A 455 12.95 2.25 9.26
CA LYS A 455 14.31 2.61 8.81
C LYS A 455 14.50 2.41 7.31
N ALA A 456 13.80 1.42 6.72
CA ALA A 456 13.83 1.19 5.28
C ALA A 456 13.22 2.36 4.50
N ASP A 457 12.19 3.00 5.03
CA ASP A 457 11.65 4.23 4.43
C ASP A 457 12.69 5.36 4.50
N ILE A 458 13.35 5.53 5.65
CA ILE A 458 14.44 6.52 5.78
C ILE A 458 15.58 6.22 4.79
N ASP A 459 15.92 4.94 4.55
CA ASP A 459 16.91 4.55 3.54
C ASP A 459 16.47 4.93 2.13
N LYS A 460 15.20 4.69 1.76
CA LYS A 460 14.63 5.12 0.48
C LYS A 460 14.68 6.64 0.32
N LEU A 461 14.27 7.37 1.35
CA LEU A 461 14.31 8.83 1.36
C LEU A 461 15.75 9.35 1.19
N GLY A 462 16.69 8.79 1.93
CA GLY A 462 18.12 9.16 1.83
C GLY A 462 18.71 8.86 0.44
N ALA A 463 18.30 7.76 -0.19
CA ALA A 463 18.76 7.37 -1.52
C ALA A 463 18.39 8.37 -2.62
N VAL A 464 17.28 9.09 -2.48
CA VAL A 464 16.85 10.14 -3.45
C VAL A 464 17.25 11.57 -3.00
N GLY A 465 18.06 11.70 -1.94
CA GLY A 465 18.63 12.97 -1.49
C GLY A 465 17.74 13.78 -0.55
N VAL A 466 16.77 13.15 0.12
CA VAL A 466 16.03 13.80 1.22
C VAL A 466 17.01 14.12 2.35
N ASN A 467 17.00 15.36 2.81
CA ASN A 467 17.89 15.87 3.87
C ASN A 467 17.12 16.41 5.08
N THR A 468 15.80 16.43 5.03
CA THR A 468 14.94 17.01 6.08
C THR A 468 13.70 16.15 6.30
N LEU A 469 13.38 15.88 7.55
CA LEU A 469 12.14 15.22 7.96
C LEU A 469 11.27 16.21 8.74
N ARG A 470 10.02 16.41 8.33
CA ARG A 470 9.02 17.13 9.13
C ARG A 470 8.10 16.13 9.79
N ILE A 471 8.03 16.14 11.12
CA ILE A 471 7.37 15.09 11.89
C ILE A 471 6.24 15.70 12.73
N PRO A 472 4.99 15.55 12.27
CA PRO A 472 3.81 15.89 13.04
C PRO A 472 3.68 15.03 14.30
N THR A 473 3.27 15.65 15.40
CA THR A 473 2.91 14.98 16.63
C THR A 473 1.69 15.64 17.27
N THR A 474 0.93 14.88 18.06
CA THR A 474 -0.06 15.49 18.94
C THR A 474 0.60 16.02 20.22
N TYR A 475 -0.04 16.96 20.91
CA TYR A 475 0.44 17.41 22.23
C TYR A 475 0.51 16.24 23.23
N ALA A 476 -0.32 15.20 23.06
CA ALA A 476 -0.39 14.05 23.95
C ALA A 476 0.90 13.20 23.97
N ALA A 477 1.75 13.34 22.95
CA ALA A 477 3.09 12.74 22.95
C ALA A 477 4.01 13.37 24.02
N TRP A 478 3.72 14.59 24.44
CA TRP A 478 4.60 15.44 25.27
C TRP A 478 4.04 15.72 26.64
N VAL A 479 2.73 15.98 26.75
CA VAL A 479 2.04 16.30 27.99
C VAL A 479 0.71 15.56 28.06
N LYS A 480 0.40 15.01 29.24
CA LYS A 480 -0.90 14.40 29.50
C LYS A 480 -1.88 15.47 30.01
N VAL A 481 -2.90 15.79 29.23
CA VAL A 481 -3.91 16.78 29.57
C VAL A 481 -5.13 16.07 30.16
N PRO A 482 -5.63 16.47 31.35
CA PRO A 482 -6.82 15.88 31.94
C PRO A 482 -8.04 16.01 31.02
N GLY A 483 -8.76 14.92 30.81
CA GLY A 483 -9.95 14.87 29.95
C GLY A 483 -9.66 14.64 28.47
N SER A 484 -8.41 14.73 28.03
CA SER A 484 -8.01 14.38 26.65
C SER A 484 -8.23 12.89 26.38
N GLN A 485 -8.77 12.60 25.19
CA GLN A 485 -8.87 11.24 24.67
C GLN A 485 -7.69 10.89 23.76
N LEU A 486 -6.85 11.87 23.37
CA LEU A 486 -5.66 11.57 22.58
C LEU A 486 -4.71 10.67 23.37
N TYR A 487 -4.16 9.66 22.68
CA TYR A 487 -3.28 8.70 23.32
C TYR A 487 -1.96 9.34 23.78
N SER A 488 -1.60 9.10 25.01
CA SER A 488 -0.32 9.53 25.61
C SER A 488 0.44 8.28 26.08
N GLY A 489 1.42 7.82 25.32
CA GLY A 489 2.17 6.60 25.56
C GLY A 489 3.62 6.67 25.08
N GLN A 490 4.05 5.71 24.24
CA GLN A 490 5.44 5.52 23.85
C GLN A 490 5.85 6.27 22.56
N GLN A 491 5.09 7.28 22.10
CA GLN A 491 5.39 8.04 20.87
C GLN A 491 6.86 8.48 20.80
N LYS A 492 7.41 8.97 21.93
CA LYS A 492 8.83 9.42 22.02
C LYS A 492 9.83 8.30 21.77
N THR A 493 9.50 7.06 22.10
CA THR A 493 10.37 5.90 21.87
C THR A 493 10.50 5.62 20.37
N TYR A 494 9.37 5.59 19.65
CA TYR A 494 9.35 5.38 18.20
C TYR A 494 9.97 6.55 17.46
N LEU A 495 9.62 7.78 17.85
CA LEU A 495 10.22 9.00 17.31
C LEU A 495 11.75 8.94 17.42
N LYS A 496 12.27 8.62 18.61
CA LYS A 496 13.71 8.53 18.85
C LYS A 496 14.38 7.49 17.95
N ALA A 497 13.79 6.33 17.78
CA ALA A 497 14.36 5.24 16.97
C ALA A 497 14.56 5.66 15.51
N ILE A 498 13.60 6.38 14.93
CA ILE A 498 13.64 6.86 13.54
C ILE A 498 14.55 8.08 13.40
N THR A 499 14.41 9.07 14.28
CA THR A 499 15.20 10.31 14.18
C THR A 499 16.68 10.07 14.47
N ASP A 500 17.03 9.24 15.46
CA ASP A 500 18.41 8.84 15.71
C ASP A 500 19.03 8.16 14.48
N TYR A 501 18.26 7.29 13.81
CA TYR A 501 18.73 6.63 12.60
C TYR A 501 18.93 7.61 11.44
N ALA A 502 17.95 8.46 11.17
CA ALA A 502 18.00 9.47 10.10
C ALA A 502 19.17 10.46 10.30
N ILE A 503 19.32 10.96 11.52
CA ILE A 503 20.40 11.92 11.85
C ILE A 503 21.77 11.24 11.76
N LYS A 504 21.95 10.06 12.34
CA LYS A 504 23.25 9.37 12.39
C LYS A 504 23.68 8.83 11.04
N THR A 505 22.74 8.28 10.25
CA THR A 505 23.05 7.60 8.99
C THR A 505 23.13 8.55 7.82
N TYR A 506 22.27 9.58 7.80
CA TYR A 506 22.10 10.46 6.64
C TYR A 506 22.37 11.93 6.94
N GLY A 507 22.60 12.32 8.21
CA GLY A 507 22.76 13.73 8.60
C GLY A 507 21.48 14.55 8.39
N MET A 508 20.31 13.91 8.38
CA MET A 508 19.05 14.60 8.13
C MET A 508 18.73 15.59 9.25
N HIS A 509 18.19 16.75 8.88
CA HIS A 509 17.62 17.71 9.81
C HIS A 509 16.18 17.33 10.14
N VAL A 510 15.72 17.57 11.37
CA VAL A 510 14.39 17.22 11.83
C VAL A 510 13.62 18.46 12.25
N ILE A 511 12.45 18.66 11.62
CA ILE A 511 11.45 19.62 12.06
C ILE A 511 10.42 18.85 12.86
N ILE A 512 10.36 19.09 14.18
CA ILE A 512 9.40 18.45 15.06
C ILE A 512 8.22 19.39 15.31
N GLY A 513 7.00 18.91 15.04
CA GLY A 513 5.80 19.73 15.01
C GLY A 513 4.71 19.29 15.97
N LEU A 514 3.94 20.27 16.48
CA LEU A 514 2.67 20.07 17.14
C LEU A 514 1.55 20.36 16.14
N HIS A 515 0.87 19.31 15.66
CA HIS A 515 -0.30 19.46 14.80
C HIS A 515 -1.57 19.73 15.63
N SER A 516 -1.66 19.20 16.83
CA SER A 516 -2.74 19.51 17.75
C SER A 516 -2.27 20.25 19.00
N LEU A 517 -3.09 21.14 19.53
CA LEU A 517 -2.94 21.76 20.83
C LEU A 517 -4.20 21.52 21.69
N PRO A 518 -4.07 21.50 23.05
CA PRO A 518 -5.18 21.20 23.94
C PRO A 518 -6.38 22.10 23.72
N GLY A 519 -7.54 21.50 23.48
CA GLY A 519 -8.80 22.21 23.22
C GLY A 519 -9.09 22.47 21.74
N GLY A 520 -8.14 22.14 20.84
CA GLY A 520 -8.32 22.27 19.39
C GLY A 520 -8.08 23.67 18.84
N ILE A 521 -7.40 23.73 17.70
CA ILE A 521 -6.90 24.98 17.09
C ILE A 521 -7.61 25.35 15.78
N ASN A 522 -8.41 24.47 15.18
CA ASN A 522 -9.00 24.73 13.86
C ASN A 522 -10.33 24.01 13.59
N ASN A 523 -10.97 23.40 14.55
CA ASN A 523 -12.18 22.59 14.40
C ASN A 523 -12.05 21.31 13.53
N LEU A 524 -10.84 20.94 13.11
CA LEU A 524 -10.56 19.78 12.27
C LEU A 524 -9.84 18.70 13.07
N ASP A 525 -9.77 17.49 12.51
CA ASP A 525 -9.04 16.35 13.04
C ASP A 525 -7.56 16.68 13.31
N ILE A 526 -6.93 17.41 12.39
CA ILE A 526 -5.53 17.84 12.49
C ILE A 526 -5.25 18.83 13.64
N GLY A 527 -6.27 19.44 14.20
CA GLY A 527 -6.13 20.42 15.30
C GLY A 527 -6.27 19.85 16.70
N GLU A 528 -6.98 18.77 16.87
CA GLU A 528 -7.22 17.90 18.02
C GLU A 528 -8.35 16.91 17.68
N ALA A 529 -9.50 17.43 17.33
CA ALA A 529 -10.70 16.70 16.93
C ALA A 529 -11.66 17.62 16.17
N PHE A 530 -12.56 17.06 15.40
CA PHE A 530 -13.64 17.81 14.75
C PHE A 530 -14.46 18.58 15.79
N PHE A 531 -14.71 19.85 15.48
CA PHE A 531 -15.46 20.81 16.29
C PHE A 531 -14.78 21.28 17.58
N HIS A 532 -13.52 20.89 17.85
CA HIS A 532 -12.74 21.40 18.95
C HIS A 532 -12.05 22.72 18.56
N LYS A 533 -12.31 23.79 19.34
CA LYS A 533 -11.72 25.14 19.13
C LYS A 533 -11.51 25.92 20.43
N GLU A 534 -11.45 25.24 21.56
CA GLU A 534 -11.33 25.83 22.89
C GLU A 534 -9.90 26.20 23.26
N TRP A 535 -8.92 26.13 22.32
CA TRP A 535 -7.55 26.57 22.57
C TRP A 535 -7.43 28.09 22.63
N PHE A 536 -8.17 28.80 21.75
CA PHE A 536 -8.12 30.25 21.68
C PHE A 536 -8.66 30.89 22.96
N TYR A 537 -7.92 31.88 23.51
CA TYR A 537 -8.25 32.65 24.69
C TYR A 537 -8.37 31.83 25.99
N ASN A 538 -7.92 30.59 25.99
CA ASN A 538 -7.91 29.69 27.14
C ASN A 538 -6.51 29.59 27.75
N GLU A 539 -6.28 30.28 28.86
CA GLU A 539 -4.97 30.33 29.53
C GLU A 539 -4.53 28.97 30.06
N THR A 540 -5.48 28.07 30.43
CA THR A 540 -5.17 26.71 30.88
C THR A 540 -4.63 25.89 29.72
N ASN A 541 -5.29 25.90 28.56
CA ASN A 541 -4.86 25.20 27.35
C ASN A 541 -3.53 25.77 26.82
N LEU A 542 -3.36 27.09 26.91
CA LEU A 542 -2.09 27.75 26.59
C LEU A 542 -0.96 27.24 27.50
N ALA A 543 -1.20 27.11 28.81
CA ALA A 543 -0.20 26.62 29.74
C ALA A 543 0.19 25.14 29.46
N TYR A 544 -0.75 24.27 29.09
CA TYR A 544 -0.46 22.90 28.63
C TYR A 544 0.29 22.89 27.30
N SER A 545 0.02 23.84 26.39
CA SER A 545 0.76 23.97 25.14
C SER A 545 2.22 24.28 25.39
N TYR A 546 2.55 25.16 26.34
CA TYR A 546 3.95 25.41 26.78
C TYR A 546 4.59 24.18 27.41
N GLN A 547 3.85 23.40 28.21
CA GLN A 547 4.36 22.14 28.76
C GLN A 547 4.69 21.14 27.65
N ALA A 548 3.91 21.10 26.56
CA ALA A 548 4.23 20.27 25.40
C ALA A 548 5.53 20.73 24.74
N ILE A 549 5.77 22.05 24.60
CA ILE A 549 7.05 22.60 24.12
C ILE A 549 8.20 22.21 25.06
N ASP A 550 8.03 22.30 26.39
CA ASP A 550 9.04 21.86 27.34
C ASP A 550 9.35 20.38 27.17
N GLY A 551 8.33 19.54 26.94
CA GLY A 551 8.51 18.11 26.64
C GLY A 551 9.32 17.84 25.36
N ILE A 552 9.12 18.63 24.31
CA ILE A 552 9.93 18.59 23.07
C ILE A 552 11.37 19.01 23.38
N LEU A 553 11.57 20.09 24.12
CA LEU A 553 12.91 20.58 24.50
C LEU A 553 13.68 19.57 25.32
N ASP A 554 13.03 18.90 26.25
CA ASP A 554 13.65 17.81 27.04
C ASP A 554 14.04 16.63 26.15
N PHE A 555 13.21 16.27 25.18
CA PHE A 555 13.52 15.22 24.20
C PHE A 555 14.74 15.62 23.32
N ILE A 556 14.77 16.85 22.81
CA ILE A 556 15.89 17.39 22.01
C ILE A 556 17.18 17.39 22.87
N LYS A 557 17.09 17.84 24.10
CA LYS A 557 18.22 17.83 25.04
C LYS A 557 18.75 16.40 25.28
N ALA A 558 17.84 15.44 25.48
CA ALA A 558 18.19 14.03 25.68
C ALA A 558 18.77 13.35 24.44
N SER A 559 18.54 13.88 23.22
CA SER A 559 19.14 13.36 21.99
C SER A 559 20.67 13.59 21.93
N GLY A 560 21.20 14.56 22.71
CA GLY A 560 22.60 14.95 22.69
C GLY A 560 23.04 15.71 21.45
N ASN A 561 22.14 16.03 20.54
CA ASN A 561 22.42 16.76 19.29
C ASN A 561 21.42 17.89 19.09
N LEU A 562 21.69 19.08 19.65
CA LEU A 562 20.78 20.22 19.55
C LEU A 562 20.72 20.83 18.14
N THR A 563 21.73 20.59 17.33
CA THR A 563 21.87 21.26 16.01
C THR A 563 20.98 20.63 14.93
N ALA A 564 20.49 19.41 15.17
CA ALA A 564 19.70 18.65 14.19
C ALA A 564 18.20 19.02 14.18
N TRP A 565 17.76 20.01 14.97
CA TRP A 565 16.35 20.24 15.23
C TRP A 565 15.87 21.63 14.91
N THR A 566 14.65 21.71 14.38
CA THR A 566 13.78 22.92 14.31
C THR A 566 12.45 22.55 14.97
N ILE A 567 11.81 23.47 15.69
CA ILE A 567 10.54 23.24 16.39
C ILE A 567 9.43 23.98 15.66
N ALA A 568 8.36 23.28 15.29
CA ALA A 568 7.13 23.84 14.71
C ALA A 568 6.00 23.76 15.74
N PRO A 569 5.76 24.82 16.52
CA PRO A 569 4.94 24.75 17.73
C PRO A 569 3.42 24.70 17.48
N ILE A 570 2.98 24.97 16.25
CA ILE A 570 1.55 24.98 15.87
C ILE A 570 1.42 24.66 14.38
N ASN A 571 0.31 24.03 14.00
CA ASN A 571 -0.05 23.71 12.62
C ASN A 571 -1.43 24.25 12.26
N GLU A 572 -1.57 24.96 11.14
CA GLU A 572 -2.82 25.36 10.48
C GLU A 572 -3.91 25.92 11.44
N ALA A 573 -3.51 26.81 12.35
CA ALA A 573 -4.45 27.41 13.29
C ALA A 573 -5.52 28.25 12.57
N GLY A 574 -6.77 28.11 13.01
CA GLY A 574 -7.90 28.86 12.45
C GLY A 574 -9.07 28.92 13.41
N ASP A 575 -9.59 30.11 13.71
CA ASP A 575 -10.75 30.31 14.61
C ASP A 575 -12.08 30.38 13.85
N ASP A 576 -12.06 30.39 12.51
CA ASP A 576 -13.24 30.36 11.64
C ASP A 576 -13.12 29.29 10.55
N LEU A 577 -13.74 28.12 10.79
CA LEU A 577 -13.70 27.00 9.85
C LEU A 577 -14.25 27.36 8.45
N SER A 578 -15.21 28.31 8.36
CA SER A 578 -15.80 28.73 7.09
C SER A 578 -14.78 29.46 6.19
N LYS A 579 -13.68 29.90 6.75
CA LYS A 579 -12.59 30.62 6.08
C LYS A 579 -11.27 29.86 6.06
N PHE A 580 -11.29 28.62 6.55
CA PHE A 580 -10.10 27.78 6.64
C PHE A 580 -9.41 27.63 5.26
N GLY A 581 -8.08 27.67 5.26
CA GLY A 581 -7.28 27.62 4.04
C GLY A 581 -7.21 28.94 3.26
N GLY A 582 -7.82 30.00 3.77
CA GLY A 582 -7.80 31.34 3.16
C GLY A 582 -7.16 32.43 4.02
N PRO A 583 -6.96 33.62 3.48
CA PRO A 583 -6.23 34.71 4.16
C PRO A 583 -6.93 35.25 5.42
N ASN A 584 -8.14 34.87 5.66
CA ASN A 584 -8.93 35.23 6.84
C ASN A 584 -9.20 34.03 7.77
N THR A 585 -8.41 32.97 7.70
CA THR A 585 -8.48 31.80 8.55
C THR A 585 -8.42 32.12 10.03
N LEU A 586 -7.57 33.11 10.41
CA LEU A 586 -7.55 33.69 11.75
C LEU A 586 -8.16 35.10 11.76
N SER A 587 -9.01 35.35 12.75
CA SER A 587 -9.37 36.73 13.11
C SER A 587 -8.15 37.47 13.66
N THR A 588 -8.18 38.80 13.67
CA THR A 588 -7.10 39.60 14.26
C THR A 588 -6.84 39.20 15.72
N ALA A 589 -7.88 38.99 16.52
CA ALA A 589 -7.74 38.61 17.92
C ALA A 589 -7.12 37.20 18.08
N ALA A 590 -7.49 36.23 17.23
CA ALA A 590 -6.90 34.91 17.23
C ALA A 590 -5.44 34.90 16.75
N ALA A 591 -5.11 35.75 15.76
CA ALA A 591 -3.72 35.96 15.33
C ALA A 591 -2.87 36.57 16.45
N ASP A 592 -3.40 37.55 17.20
CA ASP A 592 -2.71 38.14 18.36
C ASP A 592 -2.52 37.12 19.49
N TRP A 593 -3.53 36.26 19.75
CA TRP A 593 -3.42 35.13 20.68
C TRP A 593 -2.34 34.14 20.27
N THR A 594 -2.34 33.74 19.00
CA THR A 594 -1.31 32.85 18.43
C THR A 594 0.08 33.50 18.49
N GLY A 595 0.19 34.81 18.21
CA GLY A 595 1.43 35.57 18.37
C GLY A 595 1.94 35.58 19.81
N LYS A 596 1.05 35.70 20.82
CA LYS A 596 1.39 35.55 22.25
C LYS A 596 1.99 34.18 22.52
N TYR A 597 1.34 33.10 22.05
CA TYR A 597 1.84 31.75 22.20
C TYR A 597 3.21 31.56 21.58
N LEU A 598 3.40 31.99 20.33
CA LEU A 598 4.66 31.83 19.60
C LEU A 598 5.83 32.58 20.26
N ASN A 599 5.59 33.79 20.78
CA ASN A 599 6.63 34.51 21.52
C ASN A 599 6.98 33.77 22.83
N GLY A 600 6.00 33.24 23.54
CA GLY A 600 6.27 32.38 24.69
C GLY A 600 7.07 31.11 24.32
N CYS A 601 6.81 30.51 23.17
CA CYS A 601 7.61 29.38 22.66
C CYS A 601 9.08 29.78 22.43
N LEU A 602 9.35 30.96 21.86
CA LEU A 602 10.74 31.48 21.72
C LEU A 602 11.41 31.62 23.08
N ASP A 603 10.68 32.12 24.10
CA ASP A 603 11.21 32.23 25.47
C ASP A 603 11.53 30.84 26.06
N HIS A 604 10.70 29.84 25.83
CA HIS A 604 10.95 28.46 26.26
C HIS A 604 12.14 27.85 25.53
N ILE A 605 12.22 28.01 24.21
CA ILE A 605 13.35 27.53 23.38
C ILE A 605 14.66 28.17 23.87
N ALA A 606 14.64 29.46 24.15
CA ALA A 606 15.84 30.21 24.62
C ALA A 606 16.38 29.69 25.97
N LYS A 607 15.55 29.05 26.80
CA LYS A 607 16.01 28.42 28.06
C LYS A 607 16.93 27.22 27.81
N LEU A 608 16.76 26.51 26.68
CA LEU A 608 17.65 25.44 26.27
C LEU A 608 18.79 25.99 25.39
N ASP A 609 18.44 26.51 24.23
CA ASP A 609 19.40 27.18 23.32
C ASP A 609 18.63 28.02 22.28
N LYS A 610 18.82 29.34 22.31
CA LYS A 610 18.18 30.29 21.37
C LYS A 610 18.56 30.08 19.89
N ARG A 611 19.57 29.26 19.59
CA ARG A 611 19.98 28.91 18.22
C ARG A 611 19.11 27.83 17.59
N ILE A 612 18.31 27.08 18.38
CA ILE A 612 17.31 26.17 17.81
C ILE A 612 16.26 27.02 17.10
N PRO A 613 16.04 26.82 15.77
CA PRO A 613 15.06 27.63 15.03
C PRO A 613 13.63 27.26 15.45
N MET A 614 12.73 28.25 15.43
CA MET A 614 11.30 28.06 15.51
C MET A 614 10.66 28.24 14.14
N MET A 615 9.86 27.28 13.70
CA MET A 615 9.13 27.33 12.44
C MET A 615 7.66 27.67 12.71
N VAL A 616 7.16 28.71 12.06
CA VAL A 616 5.83 29.28 12.28
C VAL A 616 4.97 29.03 11.05
N GLN A 617 3.98 28.15 11.17
CA GLN A 617 3.00 27.95 10.11
C GLN A 617 2.14 29.22 9.96
N ASP A 618 1.96 29.69 8.73
CA ASP A 618 1.44 31.03 8.42
C ASP A 618 -0.10 31.16 8.54
N SER A 619 -0.80 30.07 8.87
CA SER A 619 -2.27 30.03 8.94
C SER A 619 -2.94 30.57 7.66
N PHE A 620 -2.32 30.31 6.51
CA PHE A 620 -2.77 30.78 5.19
C PHE A 620 -2.91 32.32 5.05
N MET A 621 -2.48 33.08 6.05
CA MET A 621 -2.62 34.54 6.07
C MET A 621 -1.63 35.27 5.14
N THR A 622 -0.54 34.74 4.87
CA THR A 622 0.67 35.17 4.16
C THR A 622 1.87 35.23 5.11
N PRO A 623 3.10 34.98 4.63
CA PRO A 623 4.29 35.12 5.47
C PRO A 623 4.46 36.50 6.09
N GLY A 624 4.10 37.58 5.38
CA GLY A 624 4.22 38.95 5.85
C GLY A 624 3.28 39.31 7.01
N ALA A 625 2.19 38.62 7.18
CA ALA A 625 1.23 38.86 8.28
C ALA A 625 1.87 38.64 9.67
N TRP A 626 2.87 37.75 9.74
CA TRP A 626 3.54 37.39 10.99
C TRP A 626 4.70 38.34 11.35
N TYR A 627 5.11 39.26 10.46
CA TYR A 627 6.26 40.16 10.66
C TYR A 627 6.12 41.08 11.89
N LYS A 628 4.91 41.46 12.23
CA LYS A 628 4.63 42.34 13.38
C LYS A 628 4.83 41.67 14.75
N TYR A 629 4.83 40.34 14.77
CA TYR A 629 4.90 39.59 16.03
C TYR A 629 6.33 39.26 16.48
N PHE A 630 7.31 39.36 15.57
CA PHE A 630 8.67 38.95 15.88
C PHE A 630 9.69 40.06 15.58
N ASP A 631 10.70 40.17 16.42
CA ASP A 631 11.87 40.97 16.14
C ASP A 631 12.61 40.42 14.91
N ALA A 632 13.28 41.31 14.15
CA ALA A 632 14.06 40.92 12.96
C ALA A 632 15.23 39.97 13.29
N SER A 633 15.68 39.99 14.56
CA SER A 633 16.75 39.11 15.08
C SER A 633 16.24 37.76 15.61
N ALA A 634 14.94 37.56 15.64
CA ALA A 634 14.36 36.28 16.10
C ALA A 634 14.73 35.12 15.15
N ASN A 635 15.10 33.99 15.70
CA ASN A 635 15.43 32.77 14.93
C ASN A 635 14.17 32.06 14.49
N VAL A 636 13.43 32.67 13.58
CA VAL A 636 12.13 32.28 13.07
C VAL A 636 12.21 31.91 11.59
N VAL A 637 11.50 30.89 11.19
CA VAL A 637 11.23 30.49 9.79
C VAL A 637 9.73 30.51 9.59
N ILE A 638 9.25 31.09 8.51
CA ILE A 638 7.82 31.06 8.18
C ILE A 638 7.55 29.82 7.33
N ASP A 639 6.62 28.99 7.79
CA ASP A 639 6.14 27.80 7.11
C ASP A 639 4.84 28.13 6.38
N THR A 640 4.78 27.84 5.08
CA THR A 640 3.57 28.01 4.28
C THR A 640 3.19 26.67 3.61
N HIS A 641 1.90 26.38 3.50
CA HIS A 641 1.41 25.17 2.86
C HIS A 641 0.86 25.51 1.47
N VAL A 642 1.30 24.77 0.45
CA VAL A 642 0.97 25.05 -0.96
C VAL A 642 0.34 23.83 -1.61
N TYR A 643 -0.97 23.87 -1.77
CA TYR A 643 -1.73 22.75 -2.34
C TYR A 643 -2.56 23.19 -3.55
N PHE A 644 -2.27 22.64 -4.73
CA PHE A 644 -2.99 22.95 -5.96
C PHE A 644 -4.32 22.18 -6.10
N PHE A 645 -4.58 21.16 -5.30
CA PHE A 645 -5.90 20.51 -5.25
C PHE A 645 -6.99 21.44 -4.68
N ALA A 646 -6.61 22.38 -3.85
CA ALA A 646 -7.52 23.36 -3.23
C ALA A 646 -7.74 24.60 -4.10
N VAL A 647 -6.92 24.83 -5.14
CA VAL A 647 -6.97 26.04 -5.96
C VAL A 647 -8.03 25.94 -7.05
N ALA A 648 -8.99 26.87 -7.05
CA ALA A 648 -10.02 26.94 -8.08
C ALA A 648 -9.37 27.15 -9.47
N GLY A 649 -9.72 26.30 -10.46
CA GLY A 649 -9.20 26.40 -11.81
C GLY A 649 -7.80 25.83 -12.02
N ALA A 650 -7.22 25.11 -11.05
CA ALA A 650 -5.95 24.43 -11.23
C ALA A 650 -6.12 23.14 -12.07
N TYR A 651 -5.41 23.06 -13.18
CA TYR A 651 -5.34 21.90 -14.07
C TYR A 651 -3.91 21.38 -14.14
N SER A 652 -3.72 20.06 -14.21
CA SER A 652 -2.42 19.39 -14.15
C SER A 652 -1.42 19.96 -15.17
N GLN A 653 -1.81 20.14 -16.40
CA GLN A 653 -0.96 20.65 -17.48
C GLN A 653 -0.46 22.11 -17.31
N TYR A 654 -1.13 22.92 -16.47
CA TYR A 654 -0.75 24.31 -16.22
C TYR A 654 -0.03 24.49 -14.87
N THR A 655 0.13 23.42 -14.12
CA THR A 655 0.74 23.43 -12.79
C THR A 655 2.16 24.01 -12.78
N PRO A 656 3.06 23.69 -13.73
CA PRO A 656 4.43 24.23 -13.71
C PRO A 656 4.49 25.78 -13.63
N GLY A 657 3.68 26.47 -14.45
CA GLY A 657 3.60 27.92 -14.41
C GLY A 657 3.05 28.48 -13.10
N ALA A 658 2.00 27.83 -12.57
CA ALA A 658 1.37 28.21 -11.30
C ALA A 658 2.34 28.04 -10.11
N VAL A 659 3.07 26.92 -10.06
CA VAL A 659 4.10 26.64 -9.06
C VAL A 659 5.18 27.71 -9.05
N CYS A 660 5.74 28.05 -10.24
CA CYS A 660 6.76 29.08 -10.37
C CYS A 660 6.26 30.46 -9.95
N GLY A 661 5.03 30.80 -10.31
CA GLY A 661 4.39 32.05 -9.90
C GLY A 661 4.22 32.13 -8.39
N GLN A 662 3.71 31.06 -7.76
CA GLN A 662 3.51 30.98 -6.31
C GLN A 662 4.85 31.07 -5.55
N ALA A 663 5.88 30.32 -5.98
CA ALA A 663 7.17 30.33 -5.34
C ALA A 663 7.86 31.70 -5.45
N LYS A 664 7.78 32.36 -6.63
CA LYS A 664 8.25 33.74 -6.81
C LYS A 664 7.50 34.74 -5.92
N TRP A 665 6.18 34.54 -5.74
CA TRP A 665 5.39 35.37 -4.84
C TRP A 665 5.85 35.20 -3.37
N ILE A 666 6.08 33.98 -2.91
CA ILE A 666 6.60 33.68 -1.57
C ILE A 666 7.95 34.40 -1.35
N SER A 667 8.83 34.44 -2.34
CA SER A 667 10.15 35.08 -2.23
C SER A 667 10.12 36.60 -2.02
N ASN A 668 8.98 37.25 -2.19
CA ASN A 668 8.84 38.70 -1.88
C ASN A 668 8.76 38.99 -0.37
N PHE A 669 8.58 37.94 0.45
CA PHE A 669 8.55 38.05 1.91
C PHE A 669 9.92 37.68 2.48
N ASP A 670 10.80 38.65 2.72
CA ASP A 670 12.24 38.46 2.96
C ASP A 670 12.69 38.73 4.41
N LYS A 671 11.80 39.22 5.30
CA LYS A 671 12.17 39.48 6.71
C LYS A 671 12.68 38.23 7.41
N PHE A 672 12.01 37.09 7.19
CA PHE A 672 12.38 35.76 7.67
C PHE A 672 12.52 34.78 6.52
N PRO A 673 13.31 33.68 6.66
CA PRO A 673 13.30 32.59 5.69
C PRO A 673 11.90 32.04 5.52
N ASN A 674 11.51 31.68 4.31
CA ASN A 674 10.25 30.99 4.02
C ASN A 674 10.53 29.53 3.66
N PHE A 675 9.71 28.63 4.16
CA PHE A 675 9.76 27.19 3.89
C PHE A 675 8.37 26.73 3.43
N VAL A 676 8.30 25.80 2.47
CA VAL A 676 7.02 25.20 2.06
C VAL A 676 6.87 23.88 2.78
N GLY A 677 6.24 23.91 3.97
CA GLY A 677 6.20 22.77 4.88
C GLY A 677 5.29 21.64 4.43
N GLU A 678 4.30 21.95 3.56
CA GLU A 678 3.46 20.93 2.99
C GLU A 678 3.12 21.23 1.53
N TRP A 679 3.23 20.21 0.68
CA TRP A 679 2.82 20.20 -0.71
C TRP A 679 2.67 18.77 -1.24
N SER A 680 1.87 18.58 -2.30
CA SER A 680 1.66 17.27 -2.92
C SER A 680 1.56 17.37 -4.45
N LEU A 681 1.37 16.22 -5.11
CA LEU A 681 1.20 16.19 -6.57
C LEU A 681 -0.25 16.26 -7.00
N GLN A 682 -1.22 16.12 -6.09
CA GLN A 682 -2.63 16.19 -6.47
C GLN A 682 -3.00 17.62 -6.89
N ILE A 683 -3.55 17.72 -8.09
CA ILE A 683 -4.10 18.95 -8.67
C ILE A 683 -5.62 18.82 -8.69
N ARG A 684 -6.32 19.97 -8.68
CA ARG A 684 -7.78 19.95 -8.61
C ARG A 684 -8.45 19.24 -9.79
N PHE A 685 -7.91 19.41 -11.01
CA PHE A 685 -8.50 18.85 -12.22
C PHE A 685 -7.45 18.18 -13.12
N ASN A 686 -7.88 17.12 -13.83
CA ASN A 686 -7.14 16.44 -14.88
C ASN A 686 -5.77 15.92 -14.45
N ASN A 687 -5.70 15.28 -13.28
CA ASN A 687 -4.48 14.60 -12.86
C ASN A 687 -4.15 13.50 -13.87
N THR A 688 -2.89 13.40 -14.30
CA THR A 688 -2.38 12.34 -15.17
C THR A 688 -1.11 11.74 -14.59
N PHE A 689 -0.90 10.46 -14.82
CA PHE A 689 0.34 9.81 -14.38
C PHE A 689 1.57 10.36 -15.11
N SER A 690 1.40 10.78 -16.37
CA SER A 690 2.47 11.36 -17.19
C SER A 690 2.99 12.71 -16.65
N ASP A 691 2.15 13.48 -15.97
CA ASP A 691 2.54 14.81 -15.48
C ASP A 691 3.26 14.77 -14.13
N ARG A 692 3.17 13.65 -13.38
CA ARG A 692 3.66 13.55 -12.01
C ARG A 692 5.14 13.88 -11.87
N GLU A 693 6.01 13.32 -12.71
CA GLU A 693 7.45 13.54 -12.64
C GLU A 693 7.79 15.03 -12.88
N ASN A 694 7.18 15.65 -13.89
CA ASN A 694 7.40 17.07 -14.18
C ASN A 694 6.86 17.98 -13.06
N ASN A 695 5.64 17.70 -12.57
CA ASN A 695 5.01 18.45 -11.48
C ASN A 695 5.80 18.31 -10.16
N PHE A 696 6.41 17.14 -9.91
CA PHE A 696 7.29 16.95 -8.78
C PHE A 696 8.57 17.77 -8.90
N ASN A 697 9.25 17.67 -10.03
CA ASN A 697 10.52 18.33 -10.25
C ASN A 697 10.39 19.86 -10.25
N VAL A 698 9.32 20.42 -10.84
CA VAL A 698 9.12 21.87 -10.84
C VAL A 698 8.81 22.39 -9.43
N GLN A 699 8.02 21.69 -8.62
CA GLN A 699 7.75 22.10 -7.23
C GLN A 699 9.02 22.06 -6.40
N ARG A 700 9.77 20.95 -6.43
CA ARG A 700 11.05 20.82 -5.74
C ARG A 700 12.04 21.92 -6.15
N PHE A 701 12.20 22.17 -7.45
CA PHE A 701 13.06 23.22 -7.98
C PHE A 701 12.62 24.62 -7.53
N ALA A 702 11.33 24.92 -7.66
CA ALA A 702 10.81 26.25 -7.34
C ALA A 702 10.96 26.59 -5.85
N PHE A 703 10.66 25.63 -4.98
CA PHE A 703 10.78 25.84 -3.54
C PHE A 703 12.24 25.89 -3.08
N ASP A 704 13.13 25.13 -3.71
CA ASP A 704 14.57 25.26 -3.48
C ASP A 704 15.09 26.65 -3.92
N LYS A 705 14.70 27.12 -5.10
CA LYS A 705 15.19 28.37 -5.68
C LYS A 705 14.65 29.61 -4.97
N TYR A 706 13.36 29.68 -4.68
CA TYR A 706 12.65 30.87 -4.22
C TYR A 706 12.30 30.86 -2.73
N ALA A 707 12.45 29.72 -2.05
CA ALA A 707 12.26 29.56 -0.63
C ALA A 707 13.44 28.80 -0.01
N SER A 708 13.33 28.35 1.23
CA SER A 708 14.34 27.53 1.89
C SER A 708 14.07 26.01 1.65
N GLY A 709 13.48 25.69 0.51
CA GLY A 709 13.05 24.35 0.17
C GLY A 709 11.63 24.04 0.63
N GLY A 710 11.29 22.75 0.68
CA GLY A 710 9.97 22.30 1.12
C GLY A 710 9.97 20.87 1.61
N ALA A 711 8.84 20.42 2.20
CA ALA A 711 8.60 19.07 2.60
C ALA A 711 7.32 18.52 1.94
N PHE A 712 7.45 17.43 1.21
CA PHE A 712 6.34 16.75 0.55
C PHE A 712 5.41 16.12 1.57
N TRP A 713 4.11 16.26 1.41
CA TRP A 713 3.10 15.59 2.18
C TRP A 713 2.54 14.43 1.37
N ASN A 714 2.84 13.19 1.68
CA ASN A 714 3.33 12.60 2.90
C ASN A 714 4.27 11.42 2.59
N VAL A 715 4.98 10.88 3.57
CA VAL A 715 5.84 9.68 3.39
C VAL A 715 5.05 8.51 2.84
N HIS A 716 3.88 8.22 3.42
CA HIS A 716 2.91 7.24 2.99
C HIS A 716 1.52 7.85 2.85
N SER A 717 0.77 7.40 1.88
CA SER A 717 -0.68 7.56 1.79
C SER A 717 -1.28 6.27 1.24
N HIS A 718 -2.26 5.73 1.94
CA HIS A 718 -2.99 4.51 1.53
C HIS A 718 -4.44 4.84 1.16
N SER A 719 -4.73 6.11 0.87
CA SER A 719 -6.07 6.55 0.46
C SER A 719 -6.42 6.05 -0.94
N ALA A 720 -7.51 5.30 -1.03
CA ALA A 720 -8.09 4.85 -2.29
C ALA A 720 -9.05 5.87 -2.93
N ALA A 721 -9.20 7.07 -2.32
CA ALA A 721 -10.09 8.10 -2.85
C ALA A 721 -9.65 8.53 -4.25
N ALA A 722 -10.57 8.45 -5.23
CA ALA A 722 -10.29 8.83 -6.60
C ALA A 722 -9.98 10.34 -6.73
N VAL A 723 -9.01 10.67 -7.58
CA VAL A 723 -8.73 12.06 -7.95
C VAL A 723 -9.44 12.43 -9.26
N SER A 724 -9.58 13.71 -9.55
CA SER A 724 -10.07 14.14 -10.88
C SER A 724 -9.03 13.80 -11.94
N GLY A 725 -9.31 12.87 -12.83
CA GLY A 725 -8.39 12.37 -13.87
C GLY A 725 -7.97 10.93 -13.61
N GLU A 726 -6.67 10.64 -13.58
CA GLU A 726 -6.12 9.29 -13.44
C GLU A 726 -5.70 9.01 -12.00
N GLY A 727 -6.02 7.81 -11.49
CA GLY A 727 -5.53 7.28 -10.23
C GLY A 727 -6.29 7.72 -8.98
N THR A 728 -5.65 7.51 -7.85
CA THR A 728 -6.16 7.77 -6.50
C THR A 728 -5.27 8.76 -5.76
N GLN A 729 -5.69 9.21 -4.58
CA GLN A 729 -4.85 10.06 -3.73
C GLN A 729 -3.49 9.41 -3.43
N ARG A 730 -3.44 8.11 -3.21
CA ARG A 730 -2.18 7.38 -3.00
C ARG A 730 -1.15 7.68 -4.09
N ASP A 731 -1.57 7.73 -5.35
CA ASP A 731 -0.68 7.96 -6.50
C ASP A 731 -0.04 9.35 -6.54
N TYR A 732 -0.54 10.30 -5.74
CA TYR A 732 -0.13 11.71 -5.72
C TYR A 732 0.36 12.19 -4.36
N TRP A 733 0.17 11.38 -3.27
CA TRP A 733 0.48 11.78 -1.91
C TRP A 733 1.46 10.84 -1.20
N SER A 734 1.77 9.64 -1.74
CA SER A 734 2.69 8.69 -1.12
C SER A 734 4.09 8.84 -1.71
N TYR A 735 5.00 9.48 -0.96
CA TYR A 735 6.37 9.75 -1.44
C TYR A 735 7.15 8.47 -1.73
N VAL A 736 7.02 7.47 -0.85
CA VAL A 736 7.71 6.17 -1.02
C VAL A 736 7.21 5.44 -2.26
N ASP A 737 5.90 5.44 -2.51
CA ASP A 737 5.34 4.84 -3.73
C ASP A 737 5.81 5.61 -5.00
N LEU A 738 5.94 6.93 -4.92
CA LEU A 738 6.45 7.73 -6.03
C LEU A 738 7.93 7.43 -6.32
N ILE A 739 8.75 7.11 -5.28
CA ILE A 739 10.12 6.60 -5.48
C ILE A 739 10.07 5.24 -6.18
N ASP A 740 9.28 4.30 -5.68
CA ASP A 740 9.19 2.94 -6.21
C ASP A 740 8.68 2.92 -7.66
N GLN A 741 7.82 3.87 -8.04
CA GLN A 741 7.32 4.08 -9.40
C GLN A 741 8.29 4.86 -10.31
N GLY A 742 9.44 5.33 -9.79
CA GLY A 742 10.42 6.09 -10.55
C GLY A 742 10.01 7.52 -10.90
N VAL A 743 8.96 8.05 -10.26
CA VAL A 743 8.55 9.46 -10.37
C VAL A 743 9.50 10.36 -9.59
N VAL A 744 9.84 9.97 -8.36
CA VAL A 744 10.83 10.66 -7.54
C VAL A 744 12.20 10.04 -7.75
N LYS A 745 13.14 10.87 -8.19
CA LYS A 745 14.54 10.51 -8.46
C LYS A 745 15.48 11.43 -7.67
N THR A 746 16.77 11.11 -7.67
CA THR A 746 17.81 12.03 -7.18
C THR A 746 17.71 13.39 -7.84
N ILE A 747 18.13 14.43 -7.13
CA ILE A 747 18.05 15.81 -7.62
C ILE A 747 18.87 15.96 -8.90
N ASP A 748 18.20 16.36 -9.98
CA ASP A 748 18.87 16.77 -11.22
C ASP A 748 19.21 18.26 -11.12
N THR A 749 20.49 18.57 -10.91
CA THR A 749 20.98 19.94 -10.80
C THR A 749 20.96 20.70 -12.13
N SER A 750 20.73 20.02 -13.25
CA SER A 750 20.60 20.64 -14.58
C SER A 750 19.15 21.03 -14.91
N TYR A 751 18.17 20.62 -14.08
CA TYR A 751 16.75 20.94 -14.30
C TYR A 751 16.52 22.46 -14.18
N ALA A 752 16.08 23.08 -15.26
CA ALA A 752 15.91 24.53 -15.35
C ALA A 752 14.52 25.06 -14.93
N GLY A 753 13.56 24.16 -14.70
CA GLY A 753 12.21 24.42 -14.17
C GLY A 753 11.62 25.77 -14.56
N CYS A 754 11.54 26.67 -13.56
CA CYS A 754 10.95 28.01 -13.71
C CYS A 754 11.74 28.98 -14.60
N ASP A 755 12.96 28.66 -15.00
CA ASP A 755 13.78 29.53 -15.87
C ASP A 755 13.42 29.30 -17.34
N ALA A 756 12.79 28.20 -17.65
CA ALA A 756 12.31 27.83 -18.99
C ALA A 756 10.85 28.26 -19.23
N LEU A 757 10.13 28.68 -18.17
CA LEU A 757 8.75 29.15 -18.16
C LEU A 757 8.73 30.66 -17.96
#